data_6544d532467051dd34e89ff0c5ba7bed
#
_entry.id   6544d532467051dd34e89ff0c5ba7bed
#
_cell.length_a   1.000
_cell.length_b   1.000
_cell.length_c   1.000
_cell.angle_alpha   90.00
_cell.angle_beta   90.00
_cell.angle_gamma   90.00
#
_symmetry.space_group_name_H-M   'P 1'
#
loop_
_entity.id
_entity.type
_entity.pdbx_description
1 polymer ?
#
loop_
_entity_poly.entity_id
_entity_poly.type
_entity_poly.pdbx_seq_one_letter_code
_entity_poly.pdbx_strand_id
1 'polypeptide(L)'
;MKKITLFLLLFVSILSFSQKKLEEVKIEGEKKGIRKSLTTTSNTYMVSSKELLKAACCNLAESFETNPSIDVNFADALTGTKQIKMLGLTSPYLMITEENIPSVRGASQAYGLSFTPGTWVESIQITKGAGSVVNGFESISGQINTELIKPMKDIPFFLNAYGATDSRYELNTHFNKKISDKWATSLYIHGNTRVAKNDMNHDGFLDNPLGKQINMVNRWQYSNPETGWVSFINFRYMNDEKQTGQLEFDKNSDKLTTNYWGSEINTNRFDFSSKVGYVFKDMPYQSIGFQNAFSNHNQDSYFGLNQYAIEQQSYYSNLIFNSIINNTMHKFATGLNFTYDKYAEFVNQNDVGRTDNSVGGFFEYTYDNNDKFSYILGGRLDYHNRLGVFFTPRLHVRYNPWENGVLRFSAGRGKRAANIFAENQNLFASSRTFSILDTNGKIYGLNPEIAWNYGFSFTHNFKLFGKTADATIDFYRTDFQNQAVVDVMQSAQQVLIYNLNGRSFANSLQFDFNIELKKHLNIRTAYKYYDISTDYLSGSFQRPLQAKHRFFGNLEYATHIKEKGKQWKFDYTLNWLGSQQLPTTTTNAIADRLPNFAPAFTVMNAQITRTFSSTFEMYVGGENIGNYRQDKAVLGTSNPFGPTFDASIIYAPIFGAMYYAGLRFKIK
;
A
#
# COMPACT_ATOMS: atom_id res chain seq x y z
N MET A 1 19.86 0.39 78.50
CA MET A 1 18.90 0.17 77.38
C MET A 1 18.60 1.46 76.56
N LYS A 2 18.53 2.65 77.14
CA LYS A 2 18.21 3.88 76.40
C LYS A 2 19.31 4.39 75.40
N LYS A 3 20.58 3.98 75.57
CA LYS A 3 21.66 4.41 74.69
C LYS A 3 21.83 3.52 73.39
N ILE A 4 21.31 2.30 73.41
CA ILE A 4 21.34 1.38 72.27
C ILE A 4 20.20 1.72 71.30
N THR A 5 19.05 2.15 71.81
CA THR A 5 17.90 2.57 70.98
C THR A 5 18.16 3.85 70.22
N LEU A 6 18.95 4.77 70.76
CA LEU A 6 19.34 6.00 70.09
C LEU A 6 20.35 5.77 68.95
N PHE A 7 21.22 4.74 69.08
CA PHE A 7 22.19 4.36 68.04
C PHE A 7 21.54 3.62 66.88
N LEU A 8 20.49 2.83 67.14
CA LEU A 8 19.68 2.17 66.11
C LEU A 8 18.82 3.16 65.34
N LEU A 9 18.29 4.20 65.99
CA LEU A 9 17.54 5.28 65.33
C LEU A 9 18.43 6.19 64.45
N LEU A 10 19.68 6.39 64.78
CA LEU A 10 20.65 7.11 63.94
C LEU A 10 21.08 6.30 62.70
N PHE A 11 21.11 4.95 62.78
CA PHE A 11 21.47 4.11 61.65
C PHE A 11 20.33 3.98 60.63
N VAL A 12 19.06 4.09 61.06
CA VAL A 12 17.88 4.10 60.17
C VAL A 12 17.75 5.44 59.44
N SER A 13 18.21 6.55 60.02
CA SER A 13 18.18 7.88 59.35
C SER A 13 19.28 8.07 58.30
N ILE A 14 20.33 7.26 58.29
CA ILE A 14 21.43 7.33 57.29
C ILE A 14 21.07 6.52 56.02
N LEU A 15 20.13 5.59 56.09
CA LEU A 15 19.67 4.82 54.92
C LEU A 15 18.62 5.56 54.08
N SER A 16 18.16 6.74 54.48
CA SER A 16 17.09 7.50 53.81
C SER A 16 17.60 8.55 52.79
N PHE A 17 18.88 8.71 52.56
CA PHE A 17 19.45 9.75 51.68
C PHE A 17 20.29 9.20 50.53
N SER A 18 19.83 8.12 49.84
CA SER A 18 20.47 7.69 48.61
C SER A 18 19.45 7.19 47.58
N GLN A 19 18.48 8.00 47.28
CA GLN A 19 17.83 7.96 45.98
C GLN A 19 18.30 9.18 45.17
N LYS A 20 19.52 9.10 44.58
CA LYS A 20 19.82 9.89 43.41
C LYS A 20 18.74 9.52 42.36
N LYS A 21 17.89 10.48 42.01
CA LYS A 21 17.12 10.36 40.76
C LYS A 21 18.13 10.10 39.67
N LEU A 22 18.18 8.88 39.17
CA LEU A 22 18.83 8.57 37.92
C LEU A 22 18.16 9.45 36.87
N GLU A 23 18.93 10.33 36.25
CA GLU A 23 18.44 11.06 35.07
C GLU A 23 18.03 10.01 34.04
N GLU A 24 16.79 10.15 33.59
CA GLU A 24 16.21 9.30 32.55
C GLU A 24 17.09 9.44 31.31
N VAL A 25 17.92 8.45 31.03
CA VAL A 25 18.72 8.41 29.81
C VAL A 25 17.72 8.17 28.67
N LYS A 26 17.24 9.24 28.06
CA LYS A 26 16.51 9.18 26.81
C LYS A 26 17.47 8.74 25.72
N ILE A 27 17.46 7.44 25.42
CA ILE A 27 18.09 6.93 24.21
C ILE A 27 17.19 7.35 23.04
N GLU A 28 17.41 8.51 22.49
CA GLU A 28 16.82 8.93 21.24
C GLU A 28 17.55 8.20 20.10
N GLY A 29 17.15 6.96 19.84
CA GLY A 29 17.57 6.24 18.64
C GLY A 29 17.00 6.93 17.41
N GLU A 30 17.84 7.40 16.51
CA GLU A 30 17.42 7.99 15.24
C GLU A 30 16.67 6.93 14.42
N LYS A 31 15.35 7.07 14.27
CA LYS A 31 14.53 6.13 13.48
C LYS A 31 14.95 6.25 12.00
N LYS A 32 15.56 5.21 11.44
CA LYS A 32 15.82 5.11 10.00
C LYS A 32 14.50 5.15 9.23
N GLY A 33 14.48 5.79 8.05
CA GLY A 33 13.29 5.93 7.22
C GLY A 33 12.69 4.57 6.83
N ILE A 34 13.49 3.72 6.16
CA ILE A 34 13.16 2.33 5.84
C ILE A 34 14.10 1.41 6.62
N ARG A 35 13.53 0.36 7.23
CA ARG A 35 14.28 -0.63 7.98
C ARG A 35 13.79 -2.04 7.62
N LYS A 36 14.70 -2.89 7.18
CA LYS A 36 14.45 -4.33 7.13
C LYS A 36 14.62 -4.90 8.52
N SER A 37 13.64 -5.63 9.00
CA SER A 37 13.74 -6.31 10.28
C SER A 37 14.71 -7.49 10.16
N LEU A 38 15.70 -7.58 11.03
CA LEU A 38 16.61 -8.74 11.12
C LEU A 38 16.08 -9.80 12.08
N THR A 39 15.19 -9.42 12.98
CA THR A 39 14.65 -10.29 14.05
C THR A 39 13.35 -10.96 13.72
N THR A 40 12.55 -10.41 12.80
CA THR A 40 11.28 -11.05 12.38
C THR A 40 11.55 -12.27 11.50
N THR A 41 10.78 -13.32 11.72
CA THR A 41 10.86 -14.56 10.92
C THR A 41 10.44 -14.31 9.47
N SER A 42 9.38 -13.55 9.25
CA SER A 42 8.93 -13.14 7.92
C SER A 42 9.85 -12.06 7.32
N ASN A 43 9.92 -11.98 5.98
CA ASN A 43 10.67 -10.96 5.26
C ASN A 43 9.92 -9.62 5.27
N THR A 44 10.09 -8.84 6.33
CA THR A 44 9.31 -7.63 6.58
C THR A 44 10.18 -6.37 6.58
N TYR A 45 9.72 -5.37 5.84
CA TYR A 45 10.25 -4.01 5.83
C TYR A 45 9.30 -3.09 6.62
N MET A 46 9.89 -2.23 7.44
CA MET A 46 9.19 -1.17 8.17
C MET A 46 9.52 0.17 7.54
N VAL A 47 8.50 0.88 7.09
CA VAL A 47 8.58 2.26 6.58
C VAL A 47 8.03 3.18 7.66
N SER A 48 8.84 4.12 8.15
CA SER A 48 8.42 5.05 9.20
C SER A 48 7.79 6.30 8.61
N SER A 49 7.04 7.06 9.42
CA SER A 49 6.51 8.37 9.03
C SER A 49 7.60 9.34 8.54
N LYS A 50 8.84 9.21 9.01
CA LYS A 50 9.98 10.01 8.52
C LYS A 50 10.24 9.77 7.03
N GLU A 51 10.12 8.54 6.54
CA GLU A 51 10.25 8.22 5.12
C GLU A 51 9.11 8.81 4.30
N LEU A 52 7.88 8.68 4.81
CA LEU A 52 6.68 9.18 4.14
C LEU A 52 6.67 10.72 3.95
N LEU A 53 7.47 11.44 4.72
CA LEU A 53 7.58 12.91 4.63
C LEU A 53 8.73 13.37 3.71
N LYS A 54 9.52 12.46 3.10
CA LYS A 54 10.63 12.79 2.19
C LYS A 54 10.16 13.19 0.80
N ALA A 55 9.05 12.64 0.33
CA ALA A 55 8.34 13.12 -0.84
C ALA A 55 7.08 13.84 -0.37
N ALA A 56 6.47 14.64 -1.23
CA ALA A 56 5.15 15.22 -0.95
C ALA A 56 4.09 14.12 -1.09
N CYS A 57 4.16 13.10 -0.23
CA CYS A 57 3.26 11.95 -0.24
C CYS A 57 1.88 12.38 0.20
N CYS A 58 1.04 12.70 -0.76
CA CYS A 58 -0.31 13.14 -0.52
C CYS A 58 -1.24 11.98 -0.17
N ASN A 59 -0.92 10.76 -0.63
CA ASN A 59 -1.68 9.55 -0.36
C ASN A 59 -0.78 8.31 -0.22
N LEU A 60 -1.39 7.18 0.11
CA LEU A 60 -0.66 5.94 0.36
C LEU A 60 0.05 5.40 -0.90
N ALA A 61 -0.53 5.55 -2.10
CA ALA A 61 0.10 5.10 -3.35
C ALA A 61 1.40 5.86 -3.63
N GLU A 62 1.39 7.18 -3.49
CA GLU A 62 2.56 8.04 -3.66
C GLU A 62 3.63 7.79 -2.60
N SER A 63 3.21 7.37 -1.39
CA SER A 63 4.11 7.02 -0.29
C SER A 63 5.06 5.86 -0.61
N PHE A 64 4.75 5.04 -1.61
CA PHE A 64 5.60 3.92 -2.03
C PHE A 64 6.66 4.30 -3.07
N GLU A 65 6.64 5.47 -3.67
CA GLU A 65 7.58 5.87 -4.74
C GLU A 65 9.05 5.92 -4.28
N THR A 66 9.28 6.15 -3.00
CA THR A 66 10.62 6.14 -2.40
C THR A 66 11.02 4.76 -1.85
N ASN A 67 10.15 3.73 -2.02
CA ASN A 67 10.39 2.39 -1.49
C ASN A 67 10.77 1.40 -2.59
N PRO A 68 11.98 0.83 -2.56
CA PRO A 68 12.42 -0.10 -3.59
C PRO A 68 11.66 -1.44 -3.59
N SER A 69 10.89 -1.80 -2.55
CA SER A 69 10.14 -3.06 -2.50
C SER A 69 8.81 -3.03 -3.25
N ILE A 70 8.27 -1.84 -3.50
CA ILE A 70 6.99 -1.62 -4.17
C ILE A 70 7.24 -0.87 -5.47
N ASP A 71 6.58 -1.28 -6.53
CA ASP A 71 6.56 -0.57 -7.80
C ASP A 71 5.29 0.25 -7.91
N VAL A 72 5.41 1.51 -8.29
CA VAL A 72 4.27 2.41 -8.51
C VAL A 72 4.19 2.73 -10.01
N ASN A 73 3.01 2.60 -10.59
CA ASN A 73 2.73 2.88 -11.99
C ASN A 73 1.38 3.60 -12.10
N PHE A 74 1.15 4.37 -13.17
CA PHE A 74 -0.18 4.86 -13.51
C PHE A 74 -1.08 3.71 -13.99
N ALA A 75 -2.37 3.79 -13.69
CA ALA A 75 -3.36 2.80 -14.13
C ALA A 75 -3.80 3.06 -15.58
N ASP A 76 -4.07 4.33 -15.90
CA ASP A 76 -4.52 4.82 -17.19
C ASP A 76 -4.11 6.29 -17.40
N ALA A 77 -4.33 6.81 -18.62
CA ALA A 77 -3.95 8.15 -19.00
C ALA A 77 -4.80 9.25 -18.34
N LEU A 78 -5.98 8.95 -17.92
CA LEU A 78 -7.02 9.96 -17.67
C LEU A 78 -7.27 10.16 -16.17
N THR A 79 -7.32 9.06 -15.39
CA THR A 79 -7.73 9.16 -13.98
C THR A 79 -6.62 9.60 -13.03
N GLY A 80 -5.37 9.64 -13.50
CA GLY A 80 -4.20 9.96 -12.66
C GLY A 80 -3.98 8.97 -11.51
N THR A 81 -4.67 7.82 -11.55
CA THR A 81 -4.64 6.81 -10.48
C THR A 81 -3.34 6.03 -10.53
N LYS A 82 -2.68 5.94 -9.38
CA LYS A 82 -1.46 5.13 -9.23
C LYS A 82 -1.81 3.74 -8.69
N GLN A 83 -1.28 2.71 -9.34
CA GLN A 83 -1.35 1.32 -8.91
C GLN A 83 -0.02 0.88 -8.33
N ILE A 84 -0.06 -0.02 -7.36
CA ILE A 84 1.14 -0.65 -6.81
C ILE A 84 1.29 -2.08 -7.28
N LYS A 85 2.55 -2.50 -7.40
CA LYS A 85 2.94 -3.88 -7.69
C LYS A 85 4.00 -4.33 -6.71
N MET A 86 3.94 -5.58 -6.29
CA MET A 86 4.96 -6.21 -5.47
C MET A 86 5.27 -7.59 -6.02
N LEU A 87 6.56 -7.92 -6.10
CA LEU A 87 7.04 -9.17 -6.72
C LEU A 87 6.54 -9.34 -8.16
N GLY A 88 6.31 -8.20 -8.86
CA GLY A 88 5.79 -8.15 -10.23
C GLY A 88 4.28 -8.38 -10.37
N LEU A 89 3.55 -8.57 -9.27
CA LEU A 89 2.09 -8.75 -9.26
C LEU A 89 1.38 -7.50 -8.77
N THR A 90 0.21 -7.21 -9.32
CA THR A 90 -0.62 -6.03 -9.00
C THR A 90 -1.30 -6.14 -7.65
N SER A 91 -1.81 -5.01 -7.15
CA SER A 91 -2.44 -4.90 -5.83
C SER A 91 -3.54 -5.91 -5.51
N PRO A 92 -4.36 -6.45 -6.45
CA PRO A 92 -5.31 -7.52 -6.15
C PRO A 92 -4.70 -8.78 -5.53
N TYR A 93 -3.43 -9.07 -5.79
CA TYR A 93 -2.72 -10.22 -5.22
C TYR A 93 -2.05 -9.92 -3.87
N LEU A 94 -2.19 -8.67 -3.37
CA LEU A 94 -1.70 -8.22 -2.07
C LEU A 94 -2.83 -8.13 -1.07
N MET A 95 -2.59 -8.54 0.14
CA MET A 95 -3.48 -8.19 1.24
C MET A 95 -3.08 -6.81 1.78
N ILE A 96 -3.90 -5.81 1.52
CA ILE A 96 -3.67 -4.44 1.99
C ILE A 96 -4.60 -4.18 3.17
N THR A 97 -4.00 -3.91 4.33
CA THR A 97 -4.72 -3.69 5.59
C THR A 97 -4.42 -2.31 6.16
N GLU A 98 -5.38 -1.75 6.87
CA GLU A 98 -5.19 -0.62 7.75
C GLU A 98 -5.40 -1.12 9.19
N GLU A 99 -4.36 -1.04 10.01
CA GLU A 99 -4.36 -1.56 11.37
C GLU A 99 -4.77 -3.04 11.47
N ASN A 100 -4.27 -3.88 10.55
CA ASN A 100 -4.58 -5.31 10.42
C ASN A 100 -6.04 -5.64 10.05
N ILE A 101 -6.82 -4.67 9.58
CA ILE A 101 -8.16 -4.86 9.02
C ILE A 101 -8.06 -4.69 7.50
N PRO A 102 -8.55 -5.64 6.66
CA PRO A 102 -8.55 -5.49 5.20
C PRO A 102 -9.25 -4.20 4.76
N SER A 103 -8.60 -3.38 3.93
CA SER A 103 -9.08 -2.02 3.59
C SER A 103 -9.21 -1.77 2.08
N VAL A 104 -8.20 -2.12 1.29
CA VAL A 104 -8.20 -1.93 -0.18
C VAL A 104 -8.51 -3.26 -0.84
N ARG A 105 -9.81 -3.51 -1.09
CA ARG A 105 -10.31 -4.75 -1.70
C ARG A 105 -11.69 -4.52 -2.34
N GLY A 106 -12.10 -5.41 -3.25
CA GLY A 106 -13.41 -5.31 -3.91
C GLY A 106 -13.59 -4.00 -4.66
N ALA A 107 -14.65 -3.26 -4.37
CA ALA A 107 -14.97 -1.99 -5.01
C ALA A 107 -13.87 -0.93 -4.87
N SER A 108 -13.14 -0.93 -3.75
CA SER A 108 -12.05 0.03 -3.52
C SER A 108 -10.73 -0.32 -4.19
N GLN A 109 -10.64 -1.43 -4.93
CA GLN A 109 -9.38 -1.95 -5.47
C GLN A 109 -8.64 -0.97 -6.38
N ALA A 110 -9.38 -0.24 -7.23
CA ALA A 110 -8.78 0.70 -8.18
C ALA A 110 -8.26 1.97 -7.48
N TYR A 111 -9.04 2.57 -6.57
CA TYR A 111 -8.77 3.91 -6.04
C TYR A 111 -8.44 3.95 -4.55
N GLY A 112 -8.61 2.83 -3.82
CA GLY A 112 -8.51 2.79 -2.35
C GLY A 112 -7.18 3.24 -1.75
N LEU A 113 -6.09 3.15 -2.51
CA LEU A 113 -4.78 3.66 -2.07
C LEU A 113 -4.74 5.19 -1.97
N SER A 114 -5.63 5.91 -2.65
CA SER A 114 -5.74 7.37 -2.56
C SER A 114 -6.56 7.85 -1.36
N PHE A 115 -7.21 6.93 -0.62
CA PHE A 115 -8.11 7.27 0.49
C PHE A 115 -7.41 7.52 1.82
N THR A 116 -6.13 7.15 1.96
CA THR A 116 -5.38 7.39 3.20
C THR A 116 -4.23 8.35 2.94
N PRO A 117 -4.29 9.59 3.48
CA PRO A 117 -3.19 10.54 3.40
C PRO A 117 -1.94 10.04 4.12
N GLY A 118 -0.76 10.21 3.51
CA GLY A 118 0.51 9.79 4.10
C GLY A 118 0.83 10.46 5.45
N THR A 119 0.30 11.67 5.68
CA THR A 119 0.48 12.40 6.95
C THR A 119 -0.25 11.78 8.14
N TRP A 120 -1.22 10.89 7.93
CA TRP A 120 -1.95 10.17 8.98
C TRP A 120 -1.25 8.89 9.41
N VAL A 121 -0.24 8.46 8.65
CA VAL A 121 0.43 7.17 8.79
C VAL A 121 1.62 7.27 9.75
N GLU A 122 1.63 6.43 10.79
CA GLU A 122 2.75 6.27 11.70
C GLU A 122 3.84 5.37 11.09
N SER A 123 3.40 4.25 10.48
CA SER A 123 4.29 3.29 9.83
C SER A 123 3.56 2.41 8.83
N ILE A 124 4.32 1.86 7.88
CA ILE A 124 3.83 0.83 6.95
C ILE A 124 4.71 -0.41 7.12
N GLN A 125 4.08 -1.57 7.28
CA GLN A 125 4.72 -2.86 7.26
C GLN A 125 4.52 -3.51 5.90
N ILE A 126 5.61 -3.89 5.24
CA ILE A 126 5.60 -4.57 3.94
C ILE A 126 6.19 -5.95 4.14
N THR A 127 5.38 -6.99 4.05
CA THR A 127 5.81 -8.39 4.16
C THR A 127 5.77 -9.02 2.78
N LYS A 128 6.93 -9.45 2.28
CA LYS A 128 7.05 -10.17 1.01
C LYS A 128 6.71 -11.65 1.20
N GLY A 129 6.07 -12.25 0.17
CA GLY A 129 5.60 -13.64 0.21
C GLY A 129 4.20 -13.77 0.78
N ALA A 130 3.75 -14.97 1.07
CA ALA A 130 2.35 -15.26 1.41
C ALA A 130 1.84 -14.60 2.72
N GLY A 131 2.71 -14.10 3.59
CA GLY A 131 2.36 -13.41 4.84
C GLY A 131 1.79 -14.31 5.94
N SER A 132 1.09 -13.74 6.94
CA SER A 132 0.45 -14.46 8.04
C SER A 132 -0.95 -14.95 7.65
N VAL A 133 -1.42 -16.07 8.25
CA VAL A 133 -2.78 -16.60 8.06
C VAL A 133 -3.83 -15.88 8.90
N VAL A 134 -3.42 -15.05 9.86
CA VAL A 134 -4.30 -14.42 10.87
C VAL A 134 -5.32 -13.47 10.25
N ASN A 135 -4.91 -12.68 9.24
CA ASN A 135 -5.75 -11.61 8.69
C ASN A 135 -6.59 -12.03 7.47
N GLY A 136 -6.42 -13.25 6.95
CA GLY A 136 -7.20 -13.75 5.83
C GLY A 136 -6.44 -14.70 4.91
N PHE A 137 -7.14 -15.21 3.91
CA PHE A 137 -6.66 -16.20 2.94
C PHE A 137 -6.21 -15.59 1.60
N GLU A 138 -6.56 -14.35 1.31
CA GLU A 138 -6.44 -13.74 -0.02
C GLU A 138 -5.01 -13.32 -0.41
N SER A 139 -4.07 -13.24 0.55
CA SER A 139 -2.68 -12.87 0.27
C SER A 139 -1.96 -13.93 -0.57
N ILE A 140 -1.51 -13.55 -1.75
CA ILE A 140 -0.72 -14.39 -2.66
C ILE A 140 0.75 -13.95 -2.69
N SER A 141 1.02 -12.67 -2.99
CA SER A 141 2.38 -12.17 -3.16
C SER A 141 2.90 -11.35 -1.99
N GLY A 142 2.02 -10.93 -1.07
CA GLY A 142 2.43 -10.20 0.12
C GLY A 142 1.33 -9.54 0.90
N GLN A 143 1.76 -8.93 2.01
CA GLN A 143 0.89 -8.14 2.88
C GLN A 143 1.48 -6.75 3.11
N ILE A 144 0.62 -5.74 3.05
CA ILE A 144 0.96 -4.36 3.40
C ILE A 144 0.01 -3.96 4.54
N ASN A 145 0.56 -3.61 5.70
CA ASN A 145 -0.23 -3.09 6.81
C ASN A 145 0.16 -1.65 7.10
N THR A 146 -0.81 -0.77 7.09
CA THR A 146 -0.67 0.65 7.43
C THR A 146 -1.15 0.88 8.84
N GLU A 147 -0.28 1.40 9.71
CA GLU A 147 -0.63 1.83 11.06
C GLU A 147 -0.84 3.34 11.09
N LEU A 148 -2.01 3.78 11.53
CA LEU A 148 -2.31 5.20 11.72
C LEU A 148 -1.73 5.69 13.05
N ILE A 149 -1.44 7.00 13.15
CA ILE A 149 -0.92 7.63 14.38
C ILE A 149 -1.92 7.39 15.52
N LYS A 150 -1.43 6.96 16.68
CA LYS A 150 -2.27 6.58 17.82
C LYS A 150 -2.64 7.80 18.68
N PRO A 151 -3.91 8.01 19.05
CA PRO A 151 -4.35 9.17 19.84
C PRO A 151 -3.58 9.41 21.14
N MET A 152 -3.17 8.35 21.87
CA MET A 152 -2.39 8.49 23.11
C MET A 152 -0.97 9.03 22.92
N LYS A 153 -0.42 8.95 21.69
CA LYS A 153 0.96 9.32 21.36
C LYS A 153 1.07 10.53 20.45
N ASP A 154 -0.04 10.96 19.87
CA ASP A 154 -0.06 12.05 18.90
C ASP A 154 0.10 13.42 19.59
N ILE A 155 0.55 14.39 18.80
CA ILE A 155 0.65 15.80 19.19
C ILE A 155 -0.74 16.46 19.18
N PRO A 156 -0.97 17.51 20.00
CA PRO A 156 -2.26 18.18 20.07
C PRO A 156 -2.76 18.73 18.73
N PHE A 157 -1.86 19.22 17.87
CA PHE A 157 -2.23 19.79 16.58
C PHE A 157 -1.13 19.60 15.53
N PHE A 158 -1.54 19.21 14.34
CA PHE A 158 -0.71 19.13 13.14
C PHE A 158 -1.43 19.75 11.95
N LEU A 159 -0.68 20.47 11.12
CA LEU A 159 -1.13 21.04 9.85
C LEU A 159 -0.07 20.80 8.78
N ASN A 160 -0.50 20.34 7.60
CA ASN A 160 0.30 20.33 6.38
C ASN A 160 -0.51 20.99 5.26
N ALA A 161 0.04 22.03 4.65
CA ALA A 161 -0.52 22.67 3.46
C ALA A 161 0.45 22.46 2.30
N TYR A 162 -0.09 22.15 1.12
CA TYR A 162 0.64 21.80 -0.09
C TYR A 162 0.01 22.45 -1.30
N GLY A 163 0.85 22.87 -2.27
CA GLY A 163 0.42 23.35 -3.57
C GLY A 163 1.43 22.98 -4.65
N ALA A 164 0.94 22.64 -5.84
CA ALA A 164 1.75 22.21 -6.97
C ALA A 164 1.39 22.96 -8.27
N THR A 165 2.32 22.91 -9.23
CA THR A 165 2.19 23.60 -10.53
C THR A 165 1.08 23.05 -11.42
N ASP A 166 0.62 21.81 -11.16
CA ASP A 166 -0.53 21.20 -11.82
C ASP A 166 -1.87 21.64 -11.19
N SER A 167 -1.86 22.71 -10.37
CA SER A 167 -3.01 23.26 -9.63
C SER A 167 -3.61 22.32 -8.57
N ARG A 168 -2.84 21.36 -8.10
CA ARG A 168 -3.22 20.53 -6.95
C ARG A 168 -2.93 21.29 -5.66
N TYR A 169 -3.96 21.44 -4.83
CA TYR A 169 -3.87 22.05 -3.50
C TYR A 169 -4.38 21.06 -2.47
N GLU A 170 -3.67 20.95 -1.34
CA GLU A 170 -4.04 20.04 -0.27
C GLU A 170 -3.88 20.64 1.10
N LEU A 171 -4.80 20.28 1.97
CA LEU A 171 -4.76 20.59 3.40
C LEU A 171 -4.95 19.31 4.20
N ASN A 172 -3.99 19.00 5.05
CA ASN A 172 -4.08 17.92 6.02
C ASN A 172 -3.95 18.49 7.41
N THR A 173 -4.88 18.16 8.29
CA THR A 173 -4.82 18.57 9.69
C THR A 173 -5.31 17.46 10.59
N HIS A 174 -4.75 17.37 11.77
CA HIS A 174 -5.30 16.56 12.82
C HIS A 174 -5.22 17.27 14.19
N PHE A 175 -6.27 17.05 14.95
CA PHE A 175 -6.44 17.53 16.31
C PHE A 175 -6.45 16.33 17.24
N ASN A 176 -5.68 16.41 18.30
CA ASN A 176 -5.61 15.34 19.29
C ASN A 176 -5.89 15.88 20.68
N LYS A 177 -6.68 15.15 21.45
CA LYS A 177 -6.98 15.49 22.84
C LYS A 177 -6.91 14.25 23.72
N LYS A 178 -6.02 14.30 24.70
CA LYS A 178 -6.03 13.37 25.82
C LYS A 178 -7.14 13.79 26.78
N ILE A 179 -8.19 12.96 26.91
CA ILE A 179 -9.36 13.25 27.76
C ILE A 179 -9.08 12.85 29.20
N SER A 180 -8.37 11.75 29.39
CA SER A 180 -7.91 11.24 30.68
C SER A 180 -6.64 10.40 30.46
N ASP A 181 -6.07 9.86 31.55
CA ASP A 181 -4.92 8.94 31.43
C ASP A 181 -5.25 7.65 30.67
N LYS A 182 -6.52 7.29 30.56
CA LYS A 182 -7.00 6.06 29.91
C LYS A 182 -7.66 6.32 28.54
N TRP A 183 -8.09 7.57 28.25
CA TRP A 183 -8.82 7.91 27.03
C TRP A 183 -8.17 9.05 26.26
N ALA A 184 -8.06 8.87 24.95
CA ALA A 184 -7.69 9.92 24.01
C ALA A 184 -8.53 9.84 22.74
N THR A 185 -8.70 10.98 22.07
CA THR A 185 -9.40 11.08 20.79
C THR A 185 -8.61 11.93 19.80
N SER A 186 -8.74 11.62 18.52
CA SER A 186 -8.18 12.41 17.43
C SER A 186 -9.22 12.62 16.34
N LEU A 187 -9.19 13.79 15.72
CA LEU A 187 -9.93 14.11 14.50
C LEU A 187 -8.94 14.46 13.40
N TYR A 188 -8.93 13.67 12.34
CA TYR A 188 -8.13 13.87 11.13
C TYR A 188 -9.02 14.42 10.04
N ILE A 189 -8.56 15.43 9.32
CA ILE A 189 -9.26 16.06 8.19
C ILE A 189 -8.27 16.21 7.05
N HIS A 190 -8.65 15.74 5.88
CA HIS A 190 -7.93 15.92 4.63
C HIS A 190 -8.86 16.50 3.60
N GLY A 191 -8.39 17.50 2.88
CA GLY A 191 -9.04 18.02 1.68
C GLY A 191 -8.02 18.23 0.59
N ASN A 192 -8.38 17.89 -0.64
CA ASN A 192 -7.60 18.25 -1.81
C ASN A 192 -8.52 18.72 -2.95
N THR A 193 -7.92 19.51 -3.85
CA THR A 193 -8.58 19.90 -5.10
C THR A 193 -7.55 20.09 -6.21
N ARG A 194 -7.96 19.82 -7.46
CA ARG A 194 -7.21 20.19 -8.67
C ARG A 194 -8.18 20.87 -9.62
N VAL A 195 -7.83 22.09 -10.07
CA VAL A 195 -8.77 22.98 -10.76
C VAL A 195 -8.36 23.40 -12.17
N ALA A 196 -7.06 23.33 -12.54
CA ALA A 196 -6.62 23.75 -13.86
C ALA A 196 -6.65 22.58 -14.85
N LYS A 197 -7.10 22.88 -16.05
CA LYS A 197 -7.03 22.00 -17.20
C LYS A 197 -5.61 22.06 -17.79
N ASN A 198 -4.90 20.94 -17.78
CA ASN A 198 -3.55 20.81 -18.31
C ASN A 198 -3.53 19.77 -19.42
N ASP A 199 -2.92 20.12 -20.54
CA ASP A 199 -2.65 19.28 -21.72
C ASP A 199 -1.24 19.63 -22.21
N MET A 200 -0.24 18.95 -21.67
CA MET A 200 1.18 19.22 -21.92
C MET A 200 1.71 18.48 -23.17
N ASN A 201 1.01 17.44 -23.59
CA ASN A 201 1.35 16.63 -24.78
C ASN A 201 0.55 17.07 -26.02
N HIS A 202 -0.41 18.02 -25.86
CA HIS A 202 -1.23 18.61 -26.92
C HIS A 202 -2.07 17.57 -27.69
N ASP A 203 -2.61 16.58 -26.98
CA ASP A 203 -3.49 15.56 -27.57
C ASP A 203 -4.98 15.90 -27.43
N GLY A 204 -5.30 17.03 -26.79
CA GLY A 204 -6.67 17.52 -26.57
C GLY A 204 -7.36 16.91 -25.34
N PHE A 205 -6.65 16.09 -24.54
CA PHE A 205 -7.15 15.50 -23.32
C PHE A 205 -6.42 16.06 -22.08
N LEU A 206 -7.08 15.98 -20.95
CA LEU A 206 -6.49 16.35 -19.66
C LEU A 206 -5.41 15.34 -19.25
N ASP A 207 -4.18 15.80 -19.01
CA ASP A 207 -3.09 14.96 -18.46
C ASP A 207 -3.33 14.51 -17.02
N ASN A 208 -4.08 15.32 -16.26
CA ASN A 208 -4.46 15.04 -14.88
C ASN A 208 -5.95 15.37 -14.68
N PRO A 209 -6.71 14.57 -13.92
CA PRO A 209 -8.11 14.84 -13.65
C PRO A 209 -8.29 16.12 -12.84
N LEU A 210 -9.32 16.88 -13.15
CA LEU A 210 -9.92 17.82 -12.20
C LEU A 210 -10.53 17.01 -11.05
N GLY A 211 -10.57 17.57 -9.85
CA GLY A 211 -11.18 16.82 -8.76
C GLY A 211 -11.18 17.56 -7.44
N LYS A 212 -11.94 16.98 -6.52
CA LYS A 212 -11.97 17.39 -5.11
C LYS A 212 -12.19 16.18 -4.23
N GLN A 213 -11.53 16.16 -3.09
CA GLN A 213 -11.72 15.13 -2.09
C GLN A 213 -11.84 15.75 -0.71
N ILE A 214 -12.75 15.22 0.10
CA ILE A 214 -12.76 15.42 1.55
C ILE A 214 -12.74 14.07 2.24
N ASN A 215 -11.93 13.95 3.28
CA ASN A 215 -11.78 12.72 4.05
C ASN A 215 -11.63 13.09 5.53
N MET A 216 -12.43 12.48 6.39
CA MET A 216 -12.44 12.73 7.81
C MET A 216 -12.38 11.43 8.57
N VAL A 217 -11.55 11.36 9.62
CA VAL A 217 -11.48 10.21 10.52
C VAL A 217 -11.54 10.69 11.96
N ASN A 218 -12.52 10.22 12.72
CA ASN A 218 -12.56 10.39 14.17
C ASN A 218 -12.12 9.09 14.83
N ARG A 219 -11.11 9.17 15.70
CA ARG A 219 -10.49 8.04 16.37
C ARG A 219 -10.57 8.18 17.87
N TRP A 220 -10.90 7.06 18.52
CA TRP A 220 -10.91 6.94 19.96
C TRP A 220 -9.97 5.81 20.38
N GLN A 221 -9.20 6.05 21.42
CA GLN A 221 -8.35 5.05 22.04
C GLN A 221 -8.60 5.01 23.53
N TYR A 222 -8.87 3.79 24.01
CA TYR A 222 -8.83 3.44 25.43
C TYR A 222 -7.63 2.56 25.69
N SER A 223 -6.91 2.79 26.79
CA SER A 223 -5.82 1.93 27.23
C SER A 223 -5.72 1.98 28.75
N ASN A 224 -5.82 0.83 29.39
CA ASN A 224 -5.66 0.71 30.82
C ASN A 224 -4.70 -0.44 31.15
N PRO A 225 -3.39 -0.14 31.35
CA PRO A 225 -2.38 -1.17 31.68
C PRO A 225 -2.67 -1.93 32.96
N GLU A 226 -3.35 -1.30 33.95
CA GLU A 226 -3.68 -1.93 35.23
C GLU A 226 -4.71 -3.05 35.06
N THR A 227 -5.65 -2.90 34.15
CA THR A 227 -6.70 -3.90 33.89
C THR A 227 -6.43 -4.76 32.67
N GLY A 228 -5.46 -4.41 31.83
CA GLY A 228 -5.11 -5.13 30.60
C GLY A 228 -6.01 -4.81 29.40
N TRP A 229 -6.99 -3.90 29.52
CA TRP A 229 -7.89 -3.56 28.42
C TRP A 229 -7.33 -2.49 27.50
N VAL A 230 -7.44 -2.73 26.19
CA VAL A 230 -7.12 -1.77 25.12
C VAL A 230 -8.25 -1.78 24.10
N SER A 231 -8.67 -0.59 23.66
CA SER A 231 -9.69 -0.47 22.61
C SER A 231 -9.37 0.66 21.65
N PHE A 232 -9.72 0.45 20.37
CA PHE A 232 -9.72 1.47 19.33
C PHE A 232 -11.08 1.47 18.64
N ILE A 233 -11.64 2.67 18.41
CA ILE A 233 -12.88 2.87 17.66
C ILE A 233 -12.59 3.95 16.63
N ASN A 234 -12.93 3.72 15.37
CA ASN A 234 -12.70 4.64 14.28
C ASN A 234 -13.99 4.81 13.46
N PHE A 235 -14.26 6.05 13.07
CA PHE A 235 -15.29 6.44 12.11
C PHE A 235 -14.62 7.21 10.99
N ARG A 236 -14.85 6.82 9.73
CA ARG A 236 -14.36 7.53 8.54
C ARG A 236 -15.51 7.88 7.64
N TYR A 237 -15.45 9.09 7.10
CA TYR A 237 -16.28 9.52 5.97
C TYR A 237 -15.37 10.09 4.89
N MET A 238 -15.62 9.73 3.65
CA MET A 238 -14.88 10.22 2.49
C MET A 238 -15.83 10.45 1.32
N ASN A 239 -15.62 11.59 0.63
CA ASN A 239 -16.17 11.88 -0.69
C ASN A 239 -15.02 12.24 -1.62
N ASP A 240 -14.95 11.62 -2.80
CA ASP A 240 -13.94 11.84 -3.83
C ASP A 240 -14.64 11.97 -5.20
N GLU A 241 -14.43 13.11 -5.86
CA GLU A 241 -14.97 13.40 -7.18
C GLU A 241 -13.82 13.67 -8.14
N LYS A 242 -13.80 12.97 -9.27
CA LYS A 242 -12.83 13.16 -10.35
C LYS A 242 -13.55 13.36 -11.68
N GLN A 243 -13.03 14.29 -12.49
CA GLN A 243 -13.51 14.55 -13.84
C GLN A 243 -12.31 14.61 -14.78
N THR A 244 -12.40 13.94 -15.93
CA THR A 244 -11.36 13.96 -16.95
C THR A 244 -11.97 13.87 -18.34
N GLY A 245 -11.15 13.94 -19.38
CA GLY A 245 -11.59 13.82 -20.78
C GLY A 245 -10.99 14.91 -21.65
N GLN A 246 -11.67 15.21 -22.76
CA GLN A 246 -11.27 16.30 -23.65
C GLN A 246 -11.33 17.65 -22.94
N LEU A 247 -10.49 18.60 -23.37
CA LEU A 247 -10.41 19.93 -22.75
C LEU A 247 -11.74 20.68 -22.76
N GLU A 248 -12.53 20.50 -23.82
CA GLU A 248 -13.83 21.14 -24.02
C GLU A 248 -14.99 20.45 -23.27
N PHE A 249 -14.76 19.23 -22.76
CA PHE A 249 -15.80 18.48 -22.10
C PHE A 249 -16.42 19.25 -20.92
N ASP A 250 -17.75 19.39 -20.94
CA ASP A 250 -18.58 19.91 -19.85
C ASP A 250 -19.54 18.82 -19.37
N LYS A 251 -19.41 18.41 -18.13
CA LYS A 251 -20.21 17.34 -17.50
C LYS A 251 -21.72 17.61 -17.49
N ASN A 252 -22.16 18.87 -17.59
CA ASN A 252 -23.58 19.22 -17.56
C ASN A 252 -24.26 19.05 -18.92
N SER A 253 -23.51 19.21 -20.03
CA SER A 253 -24.04 19.12 -21.40
C SER A 253 -23.60 17.86 -22.13
N ASP A 254 -22.43 17.31 -21.81
CA ASP A 254 -21.80 16.29 -22.64
C ASP A 254 -21.80 14.90 -22.01
N LYS A 255 -22.28 14.78 -20.74
CA LYS A 255 -22.37 13.50 -20.03
C LYS A 255 -23.15 12.47 -20.83
N LEU A 256 -22.51 11.31 -21.13
CA LEU A 256 -23.09 10.20 -21.90
C LEU A 256 -23.62 10.61 -23.29
N THR A 257 -23.00 11.63 -23.89
CA THR A 257 -23.26 12.04 -25.30
C THR A 257 -22.03 11.76 -26.16
N THR A 258 -22.11 12.01 -27.44
CA THR A 258 -20.99 11.91 -28.39
C THR A 258 -20.44 13.27 -28.79
N ASN A 259 -20.74 14.36 -28.07
CA ASN A 259 -20.23 15.69 -28.36
C ASN A 259 -18.73 15.76 -28.02
N TYR A 260 -18.41 15.58 -26.74
CA TYR A 260 -17.05 15.50 -26.24
C TYR A 260 -16.90 14.29 -25.30
N TRP A 261 -15.80 13.58 -25.43
CA TRP A 261 -15.52 12.44 -24.59
C TRP A 261 -15.10 12.91 -23.19
N GLY A 262 -15.75 12.40 -22.17
CA GLY A 262 -15.42 12.69 -20.78
C GLY A 262 -15.74 11.55 -19.84
N SER A 263 -15.21 11.63 -18.65
CA SER A 263 -15.38 10.66 -17.57
C SER A 263 -15.55 11.37 -16.24
N GLU A 264 -16.44 10.86 -15.42
CA GLU A 264 -16.53 11.20 -13.99
C GLU A 264 -16.46 9.93 -13.15
N ILE A 265 -15.84 10.07 -11.98
CA ILE A 265 -15.76 9.02 -10.96
C ILE A 265 -16.12 9.66 -9.64
N ASN A 266 -17.30 9.34 -9.12
CA ASN A 266 -17.83 9.86 -7.88
C ASN A 266 -17.86 8.75 -6.83
N THR A 267 -17.11 8.90 -5.75
CA THR A 267 -17.00 7.90 -4.70
C THR A 267 -17.42 8.47 -3.36
N ASN A 268 -18.33 7.78 -2.69
CA ASN A 268 -18.70 8.02 -1.31
C ASN A 268 -18.35 6.79 -0.48
N ARG A 269 -17.71 6.98 0.67
CA ARG A 269 -17.34 5.89 1.55
C ARG A 269 -17.54 6.24 3.01
N PHE A 270 -18.13 5.29 3.73
CA PHE A 270 -18.23 5.32 5.19
C PHE A 270 -17.59 4.05 5.75
N ASP A 271 -16.69 4.19 6.74
CA ASP A 271 -16.10 3.07 7.45
C ASP A 271 -16.32 3.24 8.96
N PHE A 272 -16.63 2.14 9.60
CA PHE A 272 -16.59 1.98 11.04
C PHE A 272 -15.69 0.82 11.39
N SER A 273 -14.81 0.98 12.38
CA SER A 273 -14.05 -0.14 12.91
C SER A 273 -13.89 -0.06 14.41
N SER A 274 -13.91 -1.22 15.05
CA SER A 274 -13.63 -1.36 16.47
C SER A 274 -12.66 -2.52 16.72
N LYS A 275 -11.70 -2.29 17.61
CA LYS A 275 -10.77 -3.31 18.09
C LYS A 275 -10.81 -3.27 19.61
N VAL A 276 -11.09 -4.40 20.22
CA VAL A 276 -11.08 -4.56 21.68
C VAL A 276 -10.10 -5.68 22.00
N GLY A 277 -9.12 -5.40 22.84
CA GLY A 277 -8.11 -6.36 23.28
C GLY A 277 -8.04 -6.42 24.79
N TYR A 278 -7.77 -7.60 25.28
CA TYR A 278 -7.48 -7.87 26.68
C TYR A 278 -6.17 -8.64 26.80
N VAL A 279 -5.24 -8.10 27.58
CA VAL A 279 -3.97 -8.74 27.93
C VAL A 279 -4.09 -9.29 29.35
N PHE A 280 -3.82 -10.59 29.55
CA PHE A 280 -3.92 -11.22 30.85
C PHE A 280 -2.82 -10.72 31.78
N LYS A 281 -3.19 -10.25 32.96
CA LYS A 281 -2.26 -9.59 33.92
C LYS A 281 -1.12 -10.49 34.35
N ASP A 282 -1.45 -11.75 34.70
CA ASP A 282 -0.51 -12.72 35.23
C ASP A 282 0.28 -13.43 34.12
N MET A 283 -0.12 -13.24 32.86
CA MET A 283 0.53 -13.81 31.69
C MET A 283 0.52 -12.80 30.52
N PRO A 284 1.45 -11.82 30.48
CA PRO A 284 1.44 -10.74 29.49
C PRO A 284 1.68 -11.22 28.04
N TYR A 285 2.06 -12.46 27.85
CA TYR A 285 2.15 -13.12 26.52
C TYR A 285 0.80 -13.68 26.03
N GLN A 286 -0.20 -13.72 26.91
CA GLN A 286 -1.55 -14.18 26.58
C GLN A 286 -2.47 -12.99 26.38
N SER A 287 -3.18 -12.99 25.26
CA SER A 287 -4.13 -11.95 24.92
C SER A 287 -5.28 -12.48 24.08
N ILE A 288 -6.44 -11.85 24.20
CA ILE A 288 -7.56 -12.03 23.30
C ILE A 288 -7.88 -10.70 22.66
N GLY A 289 -8.10 -10.71 21.35
CA GLY A 289 -8.45 -9.53 20.56
C GLY A 289 -9.67 -9.80 19.70
N PHE A 290 -10.58 -8.84 19.65
CA PHE A 290 -11.75 -8.88 18.79
C PHE A 290 -11.78 -7.65 17.92
N GLN A 291 -11.76 -7.87 16.60
CA GLN A 291 -11.78 -6.85 15.59
C GLN A 291 -13.09 -6.92 14.82
N ASN A 292 -13.72 -5.77 14.60
CA ASN A 292 -14.90 -5.64 13.75
C ASN A 292 -14.71 -4.44 12.84
N ALA A 293 -15.14 -4.56 11.59
CA ALA A 293 -15.19 -3.46 10.66
C ALA A 293 -16.42 -3.56 9.77
N PHE A 294 -17.01 -2.42 9.51
CA PHE A 294 -18.07 -2.23 8.53
C PHE A 294 -17.63 -1.16 7.55
N SER A 295 -17.86 -1.37 6.27
CA SER A 295 -17.69 -0.33 5.25
C SER A 295 -18.87 -0.31 4.29
N ASN A 296 -19.27 0.89 3.87
CA ASN A 296 -20.13 1.11 2.72
C ASN A 296 -19.38 1.97 1.72
N HIS A 297 -19.09 1.42 0.55
CA HIS A 297 -18.40 2.07 -0.55
C HIS A 297 -19.37 2.14 -1.72
N ASN A 298 -19.66 3.35 -2.18
CA ASN A 298 -20.51 3.61 -3.33
C ASN A 298 -19.72 4.40 -4.36
N GLN A 299 -19.58 3.85 -5.57
CA GLN A 299 -18.96 4.50 -6.71
C GLN A 299 -19.90 4.50 -7.89
N ASP A 300 -20.13 5.69 -8.46
CA ASP A 300 -20.79 5.90 -9.73
C ASP A 300 -19.80 6.51 -10.71
N SER A 301 -19.63 5.90 -11.88
CA SER A 301 -18.66 6.33 -12.87
C SER A 301 -19.12 6.05 -14.30
N TYR A 302 -18.63 6.88 -15.23
CA TYR A 302 -18.72 6.64 -16.64
C TYR A 302 -17.42 7.04 -17.35
N PHE A 303 -17.17 6.44 -18.51
CA PHE A 303 -16.00 6.64 -19.35
C PHE A 303 -16.50 6.76 -20.80
N GLY A 304 -16.72 8.00 -21.29
CA GLY A 304 -17.46 8.25 -22.51
C GLY A 304 -18.89 7.71 -22.41
N LEU A 305 -19.21 6.68 -23.17
CA LEU A 305 -20.52 6.00 -23.12
C LEU A 305 -20.55 4.77 -22.20
N ASN A 306 -19.39 4.28 -21.76
CA ASN A 306 -19.33 3.12 -20.84
C ASN A 306 -19.69 3.54 -19.43
N GLN A 307 -20.63 2.85 -18.81
CA GLN A 307 -21.06 3.10 -17.43
C GLN A 307 -20.58 1.98 -16.50
N TYR A 308 -20.08 2.38 -15.34
CA TYR A 308 -19.71 1.44 -14.29
C TYR A 308 -20.13 1.99 -12.92
N ALA A 309 -20.99 1.25 -12.24
CA ALA A 309 -21.42 1.58 -10.88
C ALA A 309 -21.24 0.37 -9.97
N ILE A 310 -20.77 0.61 -8.75
CA ILE A 310 -20.58 -0.43 -7.73
C ILE A 310 -20.86 0.12 -6.34
N GLU A 311 -21.78 -0.55 -5.62
CA GLU A 311 -21.93 -0.40 -4.18
C GLU A 311 -21.47 -1.68 -3.49
N GLN A 312 -20.54 -1.55 -2.54
CA GLN A 312 -20.10 -2.65 -1.68
C GLN A 312 -20.41 -2.35 -0.23
N GLN A 313 -21.22 -3.21 0.37
CA GLN A 313 -21.39 -3.27 1.84
C GLN A 313 -20.56 -4.43 2.37
N SER A 314 -19.59 -4.13 3.23
CA SER A 314 -18.63 -5.10 3.74
C SER A 314 -18.68 -5.16 5.26
N TYR A 315 -18.68 -6.38 5.80
CA TYR A 315 -18.49 -6.63 7.23
C TYR A 315 -17.37 -7.64 7.43
N TYR A 316 -16.43 -7.30 8.31
CA TYR A 316 -15.29 -8.13 8.71
C TYR A 316 -15.29 -8.30 10.21
N SER A 317 -15.09 -9.53 10.68
CA SER A 317 -14.92 -9.85 12.10
C SER A 317 -13.80 -10.85 12.28
N ASN A 318 -12.93 -10.62 13.27
CA ASN A 318 -11.79 -11.49 13.56
C ASN A 318 -11.58 -11.60 15.08
N LEU A 319 -11.74 -12.79 15.60
CA LEU A 319 -11.43 -13.13 16.99
C LEU A 319 -10.05 -13.81 17.03
N ILE A 320 -9.13 -13.26 17.79
CA ILE A 320 -7.73 -13.70 17.86
C ILE A 320 -7.37 -14.00 19.31
N PHE A 321 -6.85 -15.17 19.57
CA PHE A 321 -6.26 -15.56 20.83
C PHE A 321 -4.78 -15.85 20.64
N ASN A 322 -3.91 -15.16 21.38
CA ASN A 322 -2.48 -15.37 21.40
C ASN A 322 -2.05 -15.92 22.74
N SER A 323 -1.12 -16.87 22.75
CA SER A 323 -0.51 -17.38 23.97
C SER A 323 0.84 -18.04 23.69
N ILE A 324 1.43 -18.61 24.73
CA ILE A 324 2.67 -19.39 24.68
C ILE A 324 2.42 -20.82 25.12
N ILE A 325 3.31 -21.74 24.70
CA ILE A 325 3.34 -23.14 25.15
C ILE A 325 4.59 -23.32 25.98
N ASN A 326 4.44 -23.53 27.28
CA ASN A 326 5.51 -23.69 28.27
C ASN A 326 6.43 -22.48 28.47
N ASN A 327 7.00 -21.91 27.39
CA ASN A 327 7.93 -20.79 27.46
C ASN A 327 7.77 -19.84 26.25
N THR A 328 8.46 -18.72 26.28
CA THR A 328 8.37 -17.64 25.28
C THR A 328 8.96 -17.98 23.90
N MET A 329 9.67 -19.11 23.77
CA MET A 329 10.17 -19.58 22.47
C MET A 329 9.02 -20.17 21.63
N HIS A 330 7.98 -20.68 22.26
CA HIS A 330 6.84 -21.35 21.63
C HIS A 330 5.59 -20.50 21.77
N LYS A 331 5.25 -19.75 20.72
CA LYS A 331 4.08 -18.87 20.67
C LYS A 331 3.05 -19.43 19.68
N PHE A 332 1.78 -19.15 19.93
CA PHE A 332 0.76 -19.43 18.95
C PHE A 332 -0.31 -18.31 18.90
N ALA A 333 -0.91 -18.18 17.74
CA ALA A 333 -2.11 -17.41 17.49
C ALA A 333 -3.18 -18.35 16.90
N THR A 334 -4.41 -18.28 17.42
CA THR A 334 -5.55 -19.01 16.87
C THR A 334 -6.79 -18.13 16.90
N GLY A 335 -7.77 -18.47 16.09
CA GLY A 335 -8.99 -17.68 16.10
C GLY A 335 -9.98 -18.04 15.02
N LEU A 336 -11.02 -17.22 14.94
CA LEU A 336 -12.13 -17.35 14.00
C LEU A 336 -12.29 -16.05 13.24
N ASN A 337 -12.53 -16.16 11.95
CA ASN A 337 -12.72 -15.02 11.05
C ASN A 337 -14.03 -15.17 10.29
N PHE A 338 -14.76 -14.06 10.13
CA PHE A 338 -15.97 -13.96 9.32
C PHE A 338 -15.87 -12.77 8.39
N THR A 339 -16.29 -12.95 7.14
CA THR A 339 -16.44 -11.87 6.17
C THR A 339 -17.78 -11.95 5.47
N TYR A 340 -18.36 -10.79 5.19
CA TYR A 340 -19.58 -10.64 4.40
C TYR A 340 -19.40 -9.46 3.48
N ASP A 341 -19.62 -9.66 2.17
CA ASP A 341 -19.55 -8.64 1.15
C ASP A 341 -20.76 -8.73 0.24
N LYS A 342 -21.55 -7.67 0.18
CA LYS A 342 -22.66 -7.53 -0.77
C LYS A 342 -22.26 -6.51 -1.83
N TYR A 343 -22.26 -6.92 -3.07
CA TYR A 343 -21.98 -6.09 -4.24
C TYR A 343 -23.28 -5.87 -5.03
N ALA A 344 -23.70 -4.61 -5.19
CA ALA A 344 -24.58 -4.18 -6.24
C ALA A 344 -23.68 -3.57 -7.32
N GLU A 345 -23.46 -4.30 -8.41
CA GLU A 345 -22.48 -3.95 -9.43
C GLU A 345 -23.15 -3.96 -10.81
N PHE A 346 -22.95 -2.87 -11.56
CA PHE A 346 -23.55 -2.66 -12.87
C PHE A 346 -22.49 -2.27 -13.89
N VAL A 347 -22.51 -2.95 -15.03
CA VAL A 347 -21.63 -2.69 -16.18
C VAL A 347 -22.53 -2.42 -17.38
N ASN A 348 -22.53 -1.18 -17.91
CA ASN A 348 -23.40 -0.77 -19.00
C ASN A 348 -24.86 -1.21 -18.77
N GLN A 349 -25.40 -0.95 -17.57
CA GLN A 349 -26.74 -1.31 -17.10
C GLN A 349 -26.98 -2.82 -16.86
N ASN A 350 -26.03 -3.71 -17.16
CA ASN A 350 -26.14 -5.12 -16.82
C ASN A 350 -25.80 -5.33 -15.35
N ASP A 351 -26.69 -5.97 -14.61
CA ASP A 351 -26.48 -6.35 -13.22
C ASP A 351 -25.54 -7.57 -13.15
N VAL A 352 -24.39 -7.39 -12.51
CA VAL A 352 -23.40 -8.43 -12.25
C VAL A 352 -23.13 -8.57 -10.74
N GLY A 353 -24.07 -8.07 -9.93
CA GLY A 353 -24.00 -8.06 -8.49
C GLY A 353 -23.98 -9.45 -7.87
N ARG A 354 -23.50 -9.51 -6.62
CA ARG A 354 -23.39 -10.76 -5.87
C ARG A 354 -23.26 -10.53 -4.37
N THR A 355 -23.43 -11.62 -3.63
CA THR A 355 -23.13 -11.67 -2.19
C THR A 355 -22.09 -12.77 -1.93
N ASP A 356 -21.02 -12.40 -1.28
CA ASP A 356 -19.92 -13.27 -0.88
C ASP A 356 -19.87 -13.33 0.66
N ASN A 357 -19.69 -14.52 1.23
CA ASN A 357 -19.46 -14.67 2.66
C ASN A 357 -18.49 -15.80 2.93
N SER A 358 -17.70 -15.65 3.98
CA SER A 358 -16.79 -16.68 4.42
C SER A 358 -16.73 -16.78 5.94
N VAL A 359 -16.52 -17.98 6.43
CA VAL A 359 -16.16 -18.28 7.81
C VAL A 359 -14.93 -19.18 7.81
N GLY A 360 -13.97 -18.89 8.66
CA GLY A 360 -12.75 -19.68 8.74
C GLY A 360 -12.14 -19.70 10.13
N GLY A 361 -11.40 -20.75 10.40
CA GLY A 361 -10.56 -20.88 11.58
C GLY A 361 -9.09 -20.96 11.18
N PHE A 362 -8.22 -20.40 11.99
CA PHE A 362 -6.78 -20.42 11.76
C PHE A 362 -6.00 -20.82 13.00
N PHE A 363 -4.81 -21.35 12.73
CA PHE A 363 -3.80 -21.61 13.75
C PHE A 363 -2.43 -21.26 13.15
N GLU A 364 -1.67 -20.44 13.88
CA GLU A 364 -0.30 -20.04 13.53
C GLU A 364 0.60 -20.30 14.72
N TYR A 365 1.59 -21.13 14.54
CA TYR A 365 2.58 -21.46 15.55
C TYR A 365 3.91 -20.82 15.19
N THR A 366 4.53 -20.18 16.16
CA THR A 366 5.85 -19.56 16.04
C THR A 366 6.82 -20.18 17.03
N TYR A 367 7.91 -20.74 16.51
CA TYR A 367 9.09 -21.06 17.28
C TYR A 367 10.15 -19.99 17.07
N ASP A 368 10.71 -19.45 18.13
CA ASP A 368 11.80 -18.47 18.09
C ASP A 368 12.71 -18.67 19.28
N ASN A 369 13.92 -19.17 19.04
CA ASN A 369 14.92 -19.32 20.10
C ASN A 369 15.64 -18.00 20.44
N ASN A 370 15.16 -16.87 19.87
CA ASN A 370 15.74 -15.53 20.05
C ASN A 370 17.21 -15.37 19.60
N ASP A 371 17.80 -16.37 18.96
CA ASP A 371 19.18 -16.39 18.50
C ASP A 371 19.24 -16.70 16.99
N LYS A 372 19.51 -17.96 16.65
CA LYS A 372 19.87 -18.35 15.28
C LYS A 372 18.71 -18.81 14.43
N PHE A 373 17.66 -19.32 15.01
CA PHE A 373 16.62 -20.02 14.27
C PHE A 373 15.21 -19.68 14.76
N SER A 374 14.35 -19.35 13.82
CA SER A 374 12.91 -19.20 14.08
C SER A 374 12.10 -19.66 12.89
N TYR A 375 10.88 -20.17 13.13
CA TYR A 375 9.92 -20.46 12.08
C TYR A 375 8.49 -20.17 12.50
N ILE A 376 7.66 -19.88 11.50
CA ILE A 376 6.22 -19.71 11.63
C ILE A 376 5.56 -20.74 10.74
N LEU A 377 4.69 -21.57 11.32
CA LEU A 377 3.86 -22.52 10.61
C LEU A 377 2.41 -22.13 10.80
N GLY A 378 1.75 -21.71 9.74
CA GLY A 378 0.37 -21.27 9.74
C GLY A 378 -0.52 -22.16 8.86
N GLY A 379 -1.73 -22.38 9.29
CA GLY A 379 -2.77 -23.03 8.52
C GLY A 379 -4.13 -22.43 8.83
N ARG A 380 -4.95 -22.28 7.80
CA ARG A 380 -6.35 -21.88 7.96
C ARG A 380 -7.26 -22.70 7.09
N LEU A 381 -8.42 -23.02 7.62
CA LEU A 381 -9.50 -23.69 6.93
C LEU A 381 -10.68 -22.73 6.81
N ASP A 382 -11.10 -22.46 5.58
CA ASP A 382 -12.19 -21.55 5.29
C ASP A 382 -13.30 -22.24 4.51
N TYR A 383 -14.54 -21.87 4.80
CA TYR A 383 -15.69 -22.08 3.95
C TYR A 383 -16.11 -20.73 3.35
N HIS A 384 -16.24 -20.68 2.05
CA HIS A 384 -16.74 -19.52 1.33
C HIS A 384 -17.91 -19.97 0.44
N ASN A 385 -19.01 -19.24 0.43
CA ASN A 385 -20.23 -19.64 -0.28
C ASN A 385 -20.02 -19.92 -1.78
N ARG A 386 -19.05 -19.25 -2.41
CA ARG A 386 -18.70 -19.44 -3.83
C ARG A 386 -17.46 -20.26 -4.09
N LEU A 387 -16.48 -20.22 -3.19
CA LEU A 387 -15.20 -20.91 -3.36
C LEU A 387 -15.17 -22.30 -2.70
N GLY A 388 -16.21 -22.66 -1.94
CA GLY A 388 -16.28 -23.92 -1.21
C GLY A 388 -15.35 -23.98 0.01
N VAL A 389 -15.05 -25.17 0.48
CA VAL A 389 -14.09 -25.40 1.58
C VAL A 389 -12.68 -25.50 0.98
N PHE A 390 -11.71 -24.84 1.64
CA PHE A 390 -10.32 -24.89 1.23
C PHE A 390 -9.36 -24.64 2.39
N PHE A 391 -8.14 -25.16 2.24
CA PHE A 391 -7.05 -25.03 3.19
C PHE A 391 -5.95 -24.12 2.63
N THR A 392 -5.43 -23.21 3.47
CA THR A 392 -4.38 -22.25 3.14
C THR A 392 -3.19 -22.42 4.09
N PRO A 393 -2.16 -23.19 3.70
CA PRO A 393 -0.93 -23.36 4.48
C PRO A 393 0.06 -22.24 4.21
N ARG A 394 0.85 -21.86 5.23
CA ARG A 394 1.95 -20.91 5.13
C ARG A 394 3.11 -21.31 6.04
N LEU A 395 4.32 -21.10 5.54
CA LEU A 395 5.57 -21.37 6.24
C LEU A 395 6.53 -20.20 6.04
N HIS A 396 7.12 -19.74 7.14
CA HIS A 396 8.26 -18.83 7.12
C HIS A 396 9.35 -19.40 8.01
N VAL A 397 10.60 -19.34 7.54
CA VAL A 397 11.78 -19.81 8.28
C VAL A 397 12.83 -18.70 8.24
N ARG A 398 13.43 -18.42 9.39
CA ARG A 398 14.60 -17.54 9.53
C ARG A 398 15.74 -18.34 10.12
N TYR A 399 16.93 -18.19 9.53
CA TYR A 399 18.15 -18.76 10.02
C TYR A 399 19.27 -17.73 9.97
N ASN A 400 19.96 -17.51 11.10
CA ASN A 400 21.08 -16.63 11.22
C ASN A 400 22.37 -17.48 11.31
N PRO A 401 23.05 -17.74 10.19
CA PRO A 401 24.28 -18.54 10.18
C PRO A 401 25.42 -17.86 10.95
N TRP A 402 25.42 -16.52 11.00
CA TRP A 402 26.34 -15.69 11.79
C TRP A 402 25.62 -14.40 12.20
N GLU A 403 26.21 -13.63 13.13
CA GLU A 403 25.60 -12.48 13.81
C GLU A 403 24.96 -11.43 12.87
N ASN A 404 25.59 -11.15 11.73
CA ASN A 404 25.15 -10.11 10.79
C ASN A 404 24.51 -10.66 9.50
N GLY A 405 24.34 -11.98 9.39
CA GLY A 405 23.76 -12.65 8.23
C GLY A 405 22.42 -13.29 8.56
N VAL A 406 21.42 -13.08 7.71
CA VAL A 406 20.06 -13.62 7.87
C VAL A 406 19.59 -14.26 6.58
N LEU A 407 19.27 -15.55 6.64
CA LEU A 407 18.60 -16.28 5.59
C LEU A 407 17.12 -16.41 5.94
N ARG A 408 16.24 -16.24 4.95
CA ARG A 408 14.80 -16.47 5.09
C ARG A 408 14.27 -17.29 3.94
N PHE A 409 13.36 -18.20 4.29
CA PHE A 409 12.58 -18.98 3.33
C PHE A 409 11.10 -18.78 3.63
N SER A 410 10.29 -18.78 2.59
CA SER A 410 8.84 -18.74 2.74
C SER A 410 8.18 -19.61 1.68
N ALA A 411 7.06 -20.23 2.05
CA ALA A 411 6.18 -20.91 1.13
C ALA A 411 4.74 -20.76 1.59
N GLY A 412 3.81 -20.51 0.68
CA GLY A 412 2.42 -20.41 1.04
C GLY A 412 1.49 -20.42 -0.14
N ARG A 413 0.24 -20.79 0.12
CA ARG A 413 -0.84 -20.82 -0.85
C ARG A 413 -1.81 -19.69 -0.56
N GLY A 414 -2.25 -18.97 -1.60
CA GLY A 414 -3.34 -18.02 -1.54
C GLY A 414 -4.49 -18.42 -2.46
N LYS A 415 -5.71 -18.01 -2.10
CA LYS A 415 -6.91 -18.20 -2.91
C LYS A 415 -7.77 -16.94 -2.84
N ARG A 416 -8.32 -16.49 -3.98
CA ARG A 416 -9.14 -15.28 -4.01
C ARG A 416 -10.23 -15.35 -5.08
N ALA A 417 -11.24 -14.51 -4.91
CA ALA A 417 -12.21 -14.17 -5.92
C ALA A 417 -11.70 -12.97 -6.73
N ALA A 418 -11.66 -13.06 -8.06
CA ALA A 418 -11.33 -11.91 -8.91
C ALA A 418 -12.53 -10.99 -9.04
N ASN A 419 -12.36 -9.70 -8.73
CA ASN A 419 -13.35 -8.65 -8.99
C ASN A 419 -13.02 -8.00 -10.34
N ILE A 420 -13.26 -8.73 -11.41
CA ILE A 420 -12.70 -8.45 -12.75
C ILE A 420 -12.94 -7.03 -13.25
N PHE A 421 -14.12 -6.44 -12.99
CA PHE A 421 -14.43 -5.08 -13.42
C PHE A 421 -13.81 -4.04 -12.45
N ALA A 422 -14.00 -4.21 -11.15
CA ALA A 422 -13.44 -3.30 -10.15
C ALA A 422 -11.90 -3.25 -10.17
N GLU A 423 -11.23 -4.34 -10.52
CA GLU A 423 -9.77 -4.45 -10.61
C GLU A 423 -9.19 -3.90 -11.93
N ASN A 424 -10.03 -3.74 -12.97
CA ASN A 424 -9.62 -3.35 -14.32
C ASN A 424 -10.44 -2.15 -14.84
N GLN A 425 -10.83 -1.22 -13.95
CA GLN A 425 -11.62 -0.05 -14.30
C GLN A 425 -10.94 0.85 -15.35
N ASN A 426 -9.61 0.85 -15.40
CA ASN A 426 -8.83 1.56 -16.40
C ASN A 426 -9.17 1.14 -17.83
N LEU A 427 -9.60 -0.10 -18.06
CA LEU A 427 -9.96 -0.59 -19.39
C LEU A 427 -11.29 0.00 -19.91
N PHE A 428 -12.14 0.55 -19.03
CA PHE A 428 -13.33 1.29 -19.47
C PHE A 428 -12.98 2.62 -20.18
N ALA A 429 -11.78 3.15 -19.94
CA ALA A 429 -11.24 4.32 -20.65
C ALA A 429 -10.72 3.95 -22.06
N SER A 430 -11.42 3.04 -22.74
CA SER A 430 -11.11 2.60 -24.09
C SER A 430 -12.38 2.16 -24.83
N SER A 431 -12.26 1.98 -26.15
CA SER A 431 -13.33 1.40 -26.99
C SER A 431 -13.40 -0.13 -26.91
N ARG A 432 -12.58 -0.77 -26.07
CA ARG A 432 -12.55 -2.23 -25.92
C ARG A 432 -13.85 -2.75 -25.32
N THR A 433 -14.39 -3.82 -25.92
CA THR A 433 -15.54 -4.54 -25.38
C THR A 433 -15.09 -5.68 -24.48
N PHE A 434 -15.73 -5.82 -23.31
CA PHE A 434 -15.45 -6.93 -22.38
C PHE A 434 -16.21 -8.19 -22.83
N SER A 435 -15.51 -9.31 -22.93
CA SER A 435 -16.07 -10.61 -23.25
C SER A 435 -15.58 -11.65 -22.27
N ILE A 436 -16.49 -12.21 -21.46
CA ILE A 436 -16.20 -13.30 -20.54
C ILE A 436 -16.48 -14.61 -21.30
N LEU A 437 -15.45 -15.44 -21.50
CA LEU A 437 -15.54 -16.64 -22.30
C LEU A 437 -16.01 -17.85 -21.50
N ASP A 438 -15.73 -17.88 -20.19
CA ASP A 438 -16.14 -18.96 -19.31
C ASP A 438 -17.46 -18.65 -18.62
N THR A 439 -18.32 -19.68 -18.46
CA THR A 439 -19.66 -19.55 -17.88
C THR A 439 -19.92 -20.49 -16.70
N ASN A 440 -18.98 -21.41 -16.41
CA ASN A 440 -19.20 -22.51 -15.45
C ASN A 440 -18.76 -22.16 -14.02
N GLY A 441 -18.01 -21.09 -13.81
CA GLY A 441 -17.54 -20.65 -12.50
C GLY A 441 -18.61 -19.84 -11.75
N LYS A 442 -18.41 -19.66 -10.44
CA LYS A 442 -19.39 -19.02 -9.55
C LYS A 442 -19.23 -17.50 -9.42
N ILE A 443 -18.19 -16.92 -10.02
CA ILE A 443 -17.87 -15.49 -9.94
C ILE A 443 -17.68 -14.97 -11.36
N TYR A 444 -18.65 -14.26 -11.90
CA TYR A 444 -18.71 -13.84 -13.33
C TYR A 444 -18.52 -14.99 -14.34
N GLY A 445 -18.85 -16.24 -13.99
CA GLY A 445 -18.55 -17.41 -14.80
C GLY A 445 -17.14 -18.00 -14.60
N LEU A 446 -16.28 -17.36 -13.80
CA LEU A 446 -14.90 -17.75 -13.57
C LEU A 446 -14.72 -18.58 -12.29
N ASN A 447 -13.65 -19.36 -12.27
CA ASN A 447 -13.17 -20.08 -11.10
C ASN A 447 -12.28 -19.18 -10.22
N PRO A 448 -12.11 -19.49 -8.92
CA PRO A 448 -11.23 -18.72 -8.05
C PRO A 448 -9.78 -18.75 -8.52
N GLU A 449 -9.07 -17.65 -8.30
CA GLU A 449 -7.62 -17.62 -8.49
C GLU A 449 -6.92 -18.32 -7.34
N ILE A 450 -5.94 -19.14 -7.67
CA ILE A 450 -5.18 -19.97 -6.73
C ILE A 450 -3.72 -19.94 -7.13
N ALA A 451 -2.84 -19.60 -6.20
CA ALA A 451 -1.42 -19.61 -6.46
C ALA A 451 -0.60 -20.06 -5.25
N TRP A 452 0.56 -20.64 -5.53
CA TRP A 452 1.64 -20.86 -4.58
C TRP A 452 2.70 -19.78 -4.75
N ASN A 453 3.19 -19.26 -3.62
CA ASN A 453 4.31 -18.34 -3.58
C ASN A 453 5.45 -18.96 -2.78
N TYR A 454 6.67 -18.91 -3.33
CA TYR A 454 7.90 -19.40 -2.71
C TYR A 454 8.89 -18.25 -2.65
N GLY A 455 9.58 -18.11 -1.55
CA GLY A 455 10.51 -17.00 -1.32
C GLY A 455 11.82 -17.44 -0.69
N PHE A 456 12.88 -16.80 -1.12
CA PHE A 456 14.20 -16.85 -0.51
C PHE A 456 14.72 -15.43 -0.33
N SER A 457 15.33 -15.14 0.82
CA SER A 457 15.95 -13.85 1.09
C SER A 457 17.24 -14.04 1.88
N PHE A 458 18.31 -13.39 1.44
CA PHE A 458 19.55 -13.28 2.18
C PHE A 458 19.86 -11.81 2.47
N THR A 459 20.11 -11.46 3.72
CA THR A 459 20.50 -10.12 4.14
C THR A 459 21.79 -10.21 4.92
N HIS A 460 22.75 -9.33 4.61
CA HIS A 460 24.01 -9.24 5.33
C HIS A 460 24.35 -7.78 5.66
N ASN A 461 24.62 -7.53 6.94
CA ASN A 461 25.14 -6.27 7.42
C ASN A 461 26.67 -6.36 7.54
N PHE A 462 27.38 -5.37 7.02
CA PHE A 462 28.83 -5.37 7.02
C PHE A 462 29.40 -3.94 7.09
N LYS A 463 30.70 -3.84 7.24
CA LYS A 463 31.40 -2.56 7.12
C LYS A 463 32.12 -2.50 5.79
N LEU A 464 31.82 -1.47 4.99
CA LEU A 464 32.51 -1.16 3.74
C LEU A 464 33.26 0.16 3.93
N PHE A 465 34.58 0.15 3.74
CA PHE A 465 35.46 1.32 4.00
C PHE A 465 35.23 1.94 5.40
N GLY A 466 34.99 1.11 6.41
CA GLY A 466 34.72 1.53 7.79
C GLY A 466 33.31 2.10 8.02
N LYS A 467 32.42 2.09 7.01
CA LYS A 467 31.04 2.57 7.08
C LYS A 467 30.06 1.41 7.16
N THR A 468 28.95 1.62 7.86
CA THR A 468 27.88 0.62 7.96
C THR A 468 27.14 0.50 6.62
N ALA A 469 27.11 -0.70 6.10
CA ALA A 469 26.40 -1.06 4.87
C ALA A 469 25.58 -2.33 5.10
N ASP A 470 24.52 -2.48 4.31
CA ASP A 470 23.78 -3.72 4.21
C ASP A 470 23.48 -4.07 2.75
N ALA A 471 23.46 -5.34 2.45
CA ALA A 471 23.07 -5.88 1.18
C ALA A 471 22.00 -6.97 1.38
N THR A 472 21.03 -6.98 0.46
CA THR A 472 19.96 -7.98 0.46
C THR A 472 19.75 -8.54 -0.94
N ILE A 473 19.56 -9.84 -1.04
CA ILE A 473 19.11 -10.53 -2.24
C ILE A 473 17.79 -11.21 -1.91
N ASP A 474 16.75 -10.90 -2.66
CA ASP A 474 15.42 -11.51 -2.54
C ASP A 474 15.08 -12.22 -3.85
N PHE A 475 14.67 -13.46 -3.80
CA PHE A 475 14.09 -14.19 -4.91
C PHE A 475 12.72 -14.74 -4.52
N TYR A 476 11.72 -14.48 -5.35
CA TYR A 476 10.35 -14.96 -5.16
C TYR A 476 9.81 -15.54 -6.46
N ARG A 477 9.08 -16.65 -6.33
CA ARG A 477 8.33 -17.26 -7.42
C ARG A 477 6.87 -17.43 -7.02
N THR A 478 5.96 -16.98 -7.88
CA THR A 478 4.53 -17.26 -7.77
C THR A 478 4.12 -18.13 -8.96
N ASP A 479 3.50 -19.29 -8.68
CA ASP A 479 2.94 -20.19 -9.69
C ASP A 479 1.41 -20.22 -9.54
N PHE A 480 0.68 -19.83 -10.58
CA PHE A 480 -0.77 -19.89 -10.60
C PHE A 480 -1.26 -21.29 -10.98
N GLN A 481 -2.10 -21.86 -10.12
CA GLN A 481 -2.87 -23.06 -10.42
C GLN A 481 -4.14 -22.73 -11.23
N ASN A 482 -4.73 -21.58 -10.98
CA ASN A 482 -5.74 -20.91 -11.78
C ASN A 482 -5.62 -19.41 -11.63
N GLN A 483 -5.95 -18.67 -12.69
CA GLN A 483 -5.97 -17.21 -12.75
C GLN A 483 -7.13 -16.76 -13.63
N ALA A 484 -7.80 -15.68 -13.26
CA ALA A 484 -8.67 -14.94 -14.16
C ALA A 484 -7.78 -14.15 -15.12
N VAL A 485 -7.59 -14.64 -16.33
CA VAL A 485 -6.77 -14.00 -17.35
C VAL A 485 -7.55 -12.85 -17.97
N VAL A 486 -7.02 -11.63 -17.87
CA VAL A 486 -7.52 -10.45 -18.57
C VAL A 486 -6.62 -10.25 -19.79
N ASP A 487 -7.10 -10.71 -20.94
CA ASP A 487 -6.32 -10.76 -22.17
C ASP A 487 -6.58 -9.53 -23.05
N VAL A 488 -5.53 -8.72 -23.20
CA VAL A 488 -5.47 -7.54 -24.08
C VAL A 488 -4.45 -7.74 -25.20
N MET A 489 -3.99 -8.98 -25.39
CA MET A 489 -2.96 -9.34 -26.37
C MET A 489 -3.50 -9.83 -27.69
N GLN A 490 -4.78 -10.19 -27.76
CA GLN A 490 -5.39 -10.73 -28.98
C GLN A 490 -5.93 -9.66 -29.92
N SER A 491 -6.56 -8.62 -29.38
CA SER A 491 -7.19 -7.55 -30.15
C SER A 491 -7.12 -6.22 -29.44
N ALA A 492 -6.99 -5.14 -30.20
CA ALA A 492 -7.10 -3.78 -29.68
C ALA A 492 -8.55 -3.36 -29.35
N GLN A 493 -9.55 -4.09 -29.82
CA GLN A 493 -10.98 -3.77 -29.67
C GLN A 493 -11.65 -4.63 -28.59
N GLN A 494 -10.95 -5.59 -28.00
CA GLN A 494 -11.54 -6.53 -27.04
C GLN A 494 -10.67 -6.73 -25.81
N VAL A 495 -11.33 -6.95 -24.69
CA VAL A 495 -10.79 -7.53 -23.46
C VAL A 495 -11.41 -8.89 -23.29
N LEU A 496 -10.65 -9.96 -23.48
CA LEU A 496 -11.12 -11.32 -23.26
C LEU A 496 -10.82 -11.72 -21.82
N ILE A 497 -11.78 -12.30 -21.13
CA ILE A 497 -11.64 -12.74 -19.76
C ILE A 497 -12.01 -14.22 -19.65
N TYR A 498 -11.07 -15.04 -19.12
CA TYR A 498 -11.23 -16.48 -19.04
C TYR A 498 -10.37 -17.09 -17.95
N ASN A 499 -10.66 -18.33 -17.56
CA ASN A 499 -9.81 -19.10 -16.67
C ASN A 499 -8.50 -19.48 -17.37
N LEU A 500 -7.39 -19.42 -16.63
CA LEU A 500 -6.08 -19.83 -17.15
C LEU A 500 -6.13 -21.22 -17.76
N ASN A 501 -5.72 -21.32 -19.01
CA ASN A 501 -5.50 -22.59 -19.72
C ASN A 501 -4.03 -22.66 -20.16
N GLY A 502 -3.19 -23.28 -19.35
CA GLY A 502 -1.75 -23.29 -19.55
C GLY A 502 -0.99 -22.85 -18.29
N ARG A 503 0.07 -22.09 -18.47
CA ARG A 503 0.95 -21.63 -17.39
C ARG A 503 0.84 -20.15 -17.16
N SER A 504 0.86 -19.74 -15.88
CA SER A 504 1.09 -18.36 -15.49
C SER A 504 1.99 -18.36 -14.26
N PHE A 505 3.07 -17.58 -14.33
CA PHE A 505 4.02 -17.46 -13.22
C PHE A 505 4.65 -16.09 -13.15
N ALA A 506 5.18 -15.76 -11.99
CA ALA A 506 5.97 -14.55 -11.76
C ALA A 506 7.24 -14.91 -10.98
N ASN A 507 8.42 -14.69 -11.58
CA ASN A 507 9.71 -14.70 -10.92
C ASN A 507 10.15 -13.27 -10.67
N SER A 508 10.59 -12.98 -9.44
CA SER A 508 11.08 -11.68 -9.01
C SER A 508 12.42 -11.86 -8.32
N LEU A 509 13.47 -11.26 -8.88
CA LEU A 509 14.79 -11.14 -8.25
C LEU A 509 15.04 -9.67 -7.92
N GLN A 510 15.42 -9.39 -6.68
CA GLN A 510 15.77 -8.05 -6.22
C GLN A 510 17.09 -8.08 -5.47
N PHE A 511 17.96 -7.13 -5.79
CA PHE A 511 19.17 -6.82 -5.06
C PHE A 511 19.07 -5.43 -4.47
N ASP A 512 19.22 -5.29 -3.16
CA ASP A 512 19.24 -4.01 -2.44
C ASP A 512 20.62 -3.79 -1.84
N PHE A 513 21.10 -2.56 -1.90
CA PHE A 513 22.31 -2.13 -1.25
C PHE A 513 22.12 -0.76 -0.61
N ASN A 514 22.48 -0.64 0.67
CA ASN A 514 22.37 0.58 1.44
C ASN A 514 23.70 0.87 2.12
N ILE A 515 24.12 2.13 2.14
CA ILE A 515 25.34 2.57 2.82
C ILE A 515 25.19 3.99 3.38
N GLU A 516 25.65 4.20 4.60
CA GLU A 516 25.85 5.52 5.17
C GLU A 516 27.29 5.98 4.90
N LEU A 517 27.51 6.73 3.81
CA LEU A 517 28.84 7.19 3.38
C LEU A 517 29.50 8.15 4.39
N LYS A 518 28.69 9.06 4.94
CA LYS A 518 29.05 9.98 6.04
C LYS A 518 27.84 10.06 6.97
N LYS A 519 28.07 10.53 8.19
CA LYS A 519 26.99 10.77 9.14
C LYS A 519 25.90 11.62 8.43
N HIS A 520 24.67 11.08 8.36
CA HIS A 520 23.52 11.67 7.69
C HIS A 520 23.57 11.76 6.16
N LEU A 521 24.53 11.10 5.48
CA LEU A 521 24.55 10.94 4.04
C LEU A 521 24.33 9.46 3.70
N ASN A 522 23.14 9.12 3.29
CA ASN A 522 22.70 7.76 2.98
C ASN A 522 22.52 7.59 1.48
N ILE A 523 23.00 6.47 0.96
CA ILE A 523 22.71 6.01 -0.40
C ILE A 523 21.95 4.68 -0.30
N ARG A 524 20.84 4.57 -1.02
CA ARG A 524 20.09 3.34 -1.20
C ARG A 524 19.97 3.05 -2.68
N THR A 525 20.28 1.83 -3.07
CA THR A 525 20.10 1.37 -4.44
C THR A 525 19.40 0.03 -4.46
N ALA A 526 18.60 -0.20 -5.49
CA ALA A 526 18.00 -1.50 -5.74
C ALA A 526 17.95 -1.78 -7.23
N TYR A 527 18.19 -3.01 -7.59
CA TYR A 527 17.97 -3.54 -8.94
C TYR A 527 16.98 -4.68 -8.88
N LYS A 528 15.99 -4.67 -9.79
CA LYS A 528 14.97 -5.69 -9.90
C LYS A 528 14.95 -6.30 -11.29
N TYR A 529 14.79 -7.61 -11.33
CA TYR A 529 14.55 -8.39 -12.53
C TYR A 529 13.26 -9.17 -12.38
N TYR A 530 12.36 -9.03 -13.36
CA TYR A 530 11.09 -9.74 -13.41
C TYR A 530 11.02 -10.61 -14.66
N ASP A 531 10.63 -11.86 -14.46
CA ASP A 531 10.27 -12.79 -15.52
C ASP A 531 8.85 -13.28 -15.23
N ILE A 532 7.87 -12.64 -15.88
CA ILE A 532 6.45 -12.86 -15.63
C ILE A 532 5.80 -13.22 -16.96
N SER A 533 5.28 -14.43 -17.05
CA SER A 533 4.68 -14.93 -18.28
C SER A 533 3.33 -15.55 -18.00
N THR A 534 2.42 -15.37 -18.96
CA THR A 534 1.09 -16.00 -18.98
C THR A 534 0.83 -16.56 -20.36
N ASP A 535 0.27 -17.76 -20.42
CA ASP A 535 -0.23 -18.35 -21.64
C ASP A 535 -1.61 -17.75 -21.94
N TYR A 536 -1.62 -16.82 -22.91
CA TYR A 536 -2.83 -16.23 -23.45
C TYR A 536 -3.35 -17.08 -24.63
N LEU A 537 -4.58 -16.83 -25.07
CA LEU A 537 -5.12 -17.52 -26.24
C LEU A 537 -4.31 -17.28 -27.51
N SER A 538 -3.68 -16.13 -27.63
CA SER A 538 -2.83 -15.74 -28.77
C SER A 538 -1.36 -16.17 -28.64
N GLY A 539 -1.00 -16.85 -27.56
CA GLY A 539 0.37 -17.32 -27.30
C GLY A 539 0.88 -16.97 -25.91
N SER A 540 2.11 -17.36 -25.62
CA SER A 540 2.75 -17.07 -24.33
C SER A 540 3.47 -15.72 -24.39
N PHE A 541 3.03 -14.75 -23.57
CA PHE A 541 3.59 -13.41 -23.54
C PHE A 541 4.01 -13.00 -22.13
N GLN A 542 4.92 -12.05 -22.07
CA GLN A 542 5.21 -11.32 -20.84
C GLN A 542 4.00 -10.49 -20.42
N ARG A 543 3.82 -10.29 -19.11
CA ARG A 543 2.73 -9.46 -18.61
C ARG A 543 2.85 -8.04 -19.18
N PRO A 544 1.81 -7.52 -19.86
CA PRO A 544 1.82 -6.16 -20.38
C PRO A 544 2.02 -5.12 -19.29
N LEU A 545 2.62 -3.99 -19.67
CA LEU A 545 2.87 -2.82 -18.81
C LEU A 545 3.67 -3.17 -17.54
N GLN A 546 4.60 -4.14 -17.68
CA GLN A 546 5.54 -4.54 -16.64
C GLN A 546 6.97 -4.51 -17.18
N ALA A 547 7.79 -3.59 -16.64
CA ALA A 547 9.21 -3.54 -16.99
C ALA A 547 9.93 -4.78 -16.47
N LYS A 548 10.70 -5.44 -17.36
CA LYS A 548 11.51 -6.61 -17.01
C LYS A 548 12.67 -6.24 -16.08
N HIS A 549 13.25 -5.07 -16.26
CA HIS A 549 14.37 -4.55 -15.50
C HIS A 549 13.99 -3.20 -14.87
N ARG A 550 14.34 -3.01 -13.61
CA ARG A 550 14.16 -1.74 -12.91
C ARG A 550 15.39 -1.45 -12.06
N PHE A 551 15.78 -0.18 -12.01
CA PHE A 551 16.80 0.31 -11.10
C PHE A 551 16.22 1.47 -10.28
N PHE A 552 16.47 1.43 -8.99
CA PHE A 552 16.11 2.46 -8.03
C PHE A 552 17.39 3.00 -7.37
N GLY A 553 17.52 4.32 -7.28
CA GLY A 553 18.56 5.00 -6.54
C GLY A 553 17.98 6.12 -5.69
N ASN A 554 18.39 6.21 -4.43
CA ASN A 554 18.01 7.31 -3.55
C ASN A 554 19.23 7.83 -2.81
N LEU A 555 19.38 9.14 -2.81
CA LEU A 555 20.41 9.89 -2.08
C LEU A 555 19.73 10.78 -1.05
N GLU A 556 20.02 10.57 0.22
CA GLU A 556 19.50 11.38 1.33
C GLU A 556 20.66 12.06 2.05
N TYR A 557 20.56 13.37 2.23
CA TYR A 557 21.47 14.12 3.08
C TYR A 557 20.73 15.01 4.06
N ALA A 558 21.12 14.96 5.34
CA ALA A 558 20.60 15.85 6.37
C ALA A 558 21.75 16.55 7.10
N THR A 559 21.67 17.86 7.28
CA THR A 559 22.64 18.60 8.08
C THR A 559 22.50 18.25 9.55
N HIS A 560 23.52 18.58 10.36
CA HIS A 560 23.38 18.45 11.81
C HIS A 560 22.22 19.29 12.33
N ILE A 561 21.49 18.73 13.30
CA ILE A 561 20.43 19.44 14.00
C ILE A 561 21.11 20.53 14.87
N LYS A 562 20.79 21.79 14.56
CA LYS A 562 21.23 22.97 15.31
C LYS A 562 20.25 23.29 16.43
N GLU A 563 20.60 24.28 17.24
CA GLU A 563 19.71 24.81 18.30
C GLU A 563 18.29 25.09 17.78
N LYS A 564 17.30 24.84 18.61
CA LYS A 564 15.86 24.93 18.30
C LYS A 564 15.39 23.96 17.22
N GLY A 565 16.18 22.92 16.89
CA GLY A 565 15.79 21.88 15.92
C GLY A 565 16.00 22.27 14.46
N LYS A 566 16.78 23.33 14.16
CA LYS A 566 17.02 23.78 12.78
C LYS A 566 17.83 22.76 12.01
N GLN A 567 17.33 22.39 10.79
CA GLN A 567 17.99 21.39 9.94
C GLN A 567 17.63 21.63 8.47
N TRP A 568 18.55 21.31 7.55
CA TRP A 568 18.28 21.10 6.14
C TRP A 568 18.25 19.63 5.82
N LYS A 569 17.33 19.19 4.96
CA LYS A 569 17.24 17.83 4.44
C LYS A 569 17.13 17.91 2.92
N PHE A 570 17.87 17.05 2.24
CA PHE A 570 17.89 16.93 0.80
C PHE A 570 17.61 15.48 0.46
N ASP A 571 16.67 15.25 -0.43
CA ASP A 571 16.31 13.93 -0.92
C ASP A 571 16.28 13.95 -2.44
N TYR A 572 16.88 12.94 -3.06
CA TYR A 572 16.86 12.74 -4.50
C TYR A 572 16.60 11.27 -4.79
N THR A 573 15.62 10.99 -5.63
CA THR A 573 15.24 9.63 -6.03
C THR A 573 15.27 9.53 -7.56
N LEU A 574 15.86 8.45 -8.04
CA LEU A 574 15.93 8.07 -9.45
C LEU A 574 15.30 6.69 -9.62
N ASN A 575 14.36 6.58 -10.56
CA ASN A 575 13.76 5.33 -10.99
C ASN A 575 13.99 5.14 -12.48
N TRP A 576 14.79 4.15 -12.87
CA TRP A 576 14.93 3.72 -14.25
C TRP A 576 14.09 2.47 -14.49
N LEU A 577 13.27 2.50 -15.55
CA LEU A 577 12.42 1.40 -15.99
C LEU A 577 12.88 0.95 -17.37
N GLY A 578 13.15 -0.34 -17.52
CA GLY A 578 13.47 -0.96 -18.79
C GLY A 578 12.26 -1.06 -19.73
N SER A 579 12.48 -1.59 -20.91
CA SER A 579 11.42 -1.85 -21.89
C SER A 579 10.29 -2.69 -21.32
N GLN A 580 9.05 -2.44 -21.77
CA GLN A 580 7.83 -3.09 -21.32
C GLN A 580 7.05 -3.63 -22.52
N GLN A 581 6.53 -4.85 -22.41
CA GLN A 581 5.56 -5.38 -23.37
C GLN A 581 4.30 -4.50 -23.35
N LEU A 582 3.81 -4.06 -24.50
CA LEU A 582 2.54 -3.35 -24.61
C LEU A 582 1.39 -4.27 -25.01
N PRO A 583 0.15 -3.96 -24.64
CA PRO A 583 -1.05 -4.55 -25.23
C PRO A 583 -1.01 -4.43 -26.75
N THR A 584 -1.61 -5.39 -27.44
CA THR A 584 -1.64 -5.32 -28.92
C THR A 584 -2.49 -4.17 -29.40
N THR A 585 -1.99 -3.46 -30.40
CA THR A 585 -2.71 -2.44 -31.18
C THR A 585 -2.67 -2.73 -32.67
N THR A 586 -2.26 -3.96 -33.05
CA THR A 586 -2.05 -4.36 -34.47
C THR A 586 -3.32 -4.33 -35.30
N THR A 587 -4.50 -4.46 -34.67
CA THR A 587 -5.80 -4.37 -35.32
C THR A 587 -6.30 -2.94 -35.53
N ASN A 588 -5.61 -1.91 -34.98
CA ASN A 588 -5.89 -0.50 -35.21
C ASN A 588 -5.44 -0.03 -36.60
N ALA A 589 -5.93 1.13 -37.03
CA ALA A 589 -5.36 1.87 -38.15
C ALA A 589 -3.89 2.19 -37.88
N ILE A 590 -3.08 2.29 -38.94
CA ILE A 590 -1.62 2.44 -38.82
C ILE A 590 -1.23 3.65 -37.96
N ALA A 591 -1.99 4.75 -38.03
CA ALA A 591 -1.75 5.97 -37.25
C ALA A 591 -1.89 5.75 -35.73
N ASP A 592 -2.74 4.80 -35.30
CA ASP A 592 -3.04 4.49 -33.89
C ASP A 592 -2.34 3.22 -33.42
N ARG A 593 -1.32 2.75 -34.13
CA ARG A 593 -0.53 1.58 -33.68
C ARG A 593 0.62 2.02 -32.79
N LEU A 594 0.81 1.24 -31.73
CA LEU A 594 2.00 1.30 -30.88
C LEU A 594 2.97 0.17 -31.26
N PRO A 595 4.27 0.33 -30.95
CA PRO A 595 5.22 -0.78 -31.03
C PRO A 595 4.87 -1.85 -30.02
N ASN A 596 5.37 -3.08 -30.22
CA ASN A 596 5.14 -4.19 -29.28
C ASN A 596 5.76 -3.94 -27.90
N PHE A 597 6.80 -3.09 -27.83
CA PHE A 597 7.50 -2.75 -26.60
C PHE A 597 7.65 -1.24 -26.45
N ALA A 598 7.37 -0.75 -25.24
CA ALA A 598 7.68 0.61 -24.84
C ALA A 598 9.21 0.80 -24.67
N PRO A 599 9.74 2.01 -24.91
CA PRO A 599 11.14 2.32 -24.61
C PRO A 599 11.42 2.32 -23.11
N ALA A 600 12.70 2.18 -22.76
CA ALA A 600 13.16 2.41 -21.39
C ALA A 600 13.19 3.91 -21.08
N PHE A 601 12.94 4.28 -19.83
CA PHE A 601 12.92 5.67 -19.38
C PHE A 601 13.37 5.83 -17.93
N THR A 602 13.60 7.09 -17.53
CA THR A 602 14.00 7.44 -16.17
C THR A 602 13.08 8.53 -15.61
N VAL A 603 12.64 8.35 -14.37
CA VAL A 603 11.92 9.38 -13.59
C VAL A 603 12.79 9.80 -12.41
N MET A 604 12.92 11.10 -12.21
CA MET A 604 13.73 11.69 -11.15
C MET A 604 12.87 12.62 -10.30
N ASN A 605 12.95 12.46 -8.97
CA ASN A 605 12.24 13.27 -8.00
C ASN A 605 13.24 13.88 -7.02
N ALA A 606 13.00 15.11 -6.57
CA ALA A 606 13.85 15.76 -5.59
C ALA A 606 13.03 16.59 -4.60
N GLN A 607 13.48 16.64 -3.33
CA GLN A 607 12.87 17.50 -2.30
C GLN A 607 13.96 18.13 -1.43
N ILE A 608 13.76 19.40 -1.11
CA ILE A 608 14.54 20.13 -0.12
C ILE A 608 13.58 20.53 1.00
N THR A 609 13.93 20.18 2.24
CA THR A 609 13.14 20.54 3.43
C THR A 609 13.99 21.39 4.37
N ARG A 610 13.46 22.53 4.80
CA ARG A 610 14.02 23.36 5.85
C ARG A 610 13.20 23.29 7.10
N THR A 611 13.75 22.68 8.13
CA THR A 611 13.20 22.76 9.50
C THR A 611 13.69 24.03 10.16
N PHE A 612 12.80 24.94 10.51
CA PHE A 612 13.10 26.22 11.17
C PHE A 612 13.07 26.09 12.68
N SER A 613 12.22 25.21 13.18
CA SER A 613 12.06 24.92 14.61
C SER A 613 11.52 23.50 14.80
N SER A 614 11.39 23.06 16.04
CA SER A 614 10.73 21.79 16.37
C SER A 614 9.22 21.77 16.01
N THR A 615 8.65 22.93 15.67
CA THR A 615 7.21 23.13 15.39
C THR A 615 6.92 23.51 13.94
N PHE A 616 7.91 24.00 13.17
CA PHE A 616 7.67 24.51 11.83
C PHE A 616 8.74 24.10 10.83
N GLU A 617 8.31 23.59 9.68
CA GLU A 617 9.15 23.29 8.54
C GLU A 617 8.47 23.66 7.21
N MET A 618 9.26 23.98 6.22
CA MET A 618 8.82 24.18 4.82
C MET A 618 9.59 23.22 3.92
N TYR A 619 8.97 22.85 2.81
CA TYR A 619 9.58 22.02 1.80
C TYR A 619 9.23 22.51 0.39
N VAL A 620 10.15 22.30 -0.54
CA VAL A 620 9.96 22.49 -1.98
C VAL A 620 10.52 21.28 -2.70
N GLY A 621 9.93 20.91 -3.80
CA GLY A 621 10.40 19.76 -4.57
C GLY A 621 9.87 19.73 -5.98
N GLY A 622 10.27 18.67 -6.69
CA GLY A 622 9.78 18.39 -8.03
C GLY A 622 9.67 16.89 -8.24
N GLU A 623 8.61 16.50 -8.91
CA GLU A 623 8.39 15.16 -9.45
C GLU A 623 8.70 15.18 -10.95
N ASN A 624 9.25 14.08 -11.45
CA ASN A 624 9.64 13.92 -12.84
C ASN A 624 10.47 15.13 -13.37
N ILE A 625 11.46 15.59 -12.59
CA ILE A 625 12.28 16.77 -12.93
C ILE A 625 13.09 16.60 -14.22
N GLY A 626 13.26 15.36 -14.71
CA GLY A 626 13.80 15.05 -16.03
C GLY A 626 12.81 15.29 -17.17
N ASN A 627 11.57 15.66 -16.87
CA ASN A 627 10.49 15.98 -17.82
C ASN A 627 10.23 14.89 -18.87
N TYR A 628 10.40 13.61 -18.51
CA TYR A 628 10.06 12.52 -19.42
C TYR A 628 8.54 12.36 -19.52
N ARG A 629 8.03 12.18 -20.74
CA ARG A 629 6.61 11.97 -21.02
C ARG A 629 6.41 10.84 -22.02
N GLN A 630 5.27 10.15 -21.92
CA GLN A 630 4.81 9.23 -22.95
C GLN A 630 4.24 10.04 -24.13
N ASP A 631 4.77 9.85 -25.35
CA ASP A 631 4.36 10.65 -26.50
C ASP A 631 2.89 10.43 -26.90
N LYS A 632 2.46 9.17 -26.98
CA LYS A 632 1.07 8.79 -27.29
C LYS A 632 0.44 8.15 -26.05
N ALA A 633 -0.14 8.99 -25.19
CA ALA A 633 -0.83 8.53 -23.99
C ALA A 633 -2.27 8.10 -24.27
N VAL A 634 -2.93 8.79 -25.21
CA VAL A 634 -4.28 8.47 -25.66
C VAL A 634 -4.23 8.14 -27.15
N LEU A 635 -4.78 7.01 -27.56
CA LEU A 635 -4.93 6.61 -28.96
C LEU A 635 -6.28 7.01 -29.51
N GLY A 636 -6.39 7.29 -30.80
CA GLY A 636 -7.65 7.61 -31.46
C GLY A 636 -8.27 8.94 -31.02
N THR A 637 -7.46 9.91 -30.59
CA THR A 637 -7.93 11.21 -30.07
C THR A 637 -8.77 12.02 -31.08
N SER A 638 -8.58 11.83 -32.38
CA SER A 638 -9.38 12.46 -33.43
C SER A 638 -10.83 11.94 -33.50
N ASN A 639 -11.10 10.76 -33.00
CA ASN A 639 -12.43 10.16 -32.89
C ASN A 639 -12.55 9.34 -31.60
N PRO A 640 -12.76 9.98 -30.43
CA PRO A 640 -12.78 9.32 -29.13
C PRO A 640 -13.92 8.30 -28.92
N PHE A 641 -14.93 8.31 -29.79
CA PHE A 641 -16.01 7.32 -29.81
C PHE A 641 -15.81 6.23 -30.88
N GLY A 642 -14.69 6.31 -31.60
CA GLY A 642 -14.30 5.34 -32.61
C GLY A 642 -13.64 4.09 -32.04
N PRO A 643 -13.43 3.05 -32.87
CA PRO A 643 -12.95 1.73 -32.43
C PRO A 643 -11.46 1.69 -32.03
N THR A 644 -10.71 2.76 -32.27
CA THR A 644 -9.27 2.83 -31.96
C THR A 644 -8.95 3.65 -30.70
N PHE A 645 -9.97 4.23 -30.06
CA PHE A 645 -9.77 5.01 -28.84
C PHE A 645 -9.32 4.13 -27.68
N ASP A 646 -8.17 4.48 -27.08
CA ASP A 646 -7.63 3.75 -25.92
C ASP A 646 -6.70 4.65 -25.09
N ALA A 647 -7.12 4.92 -23.85
CA ALA A 647 -6.35 5.65 -22.84
C ALA A 647 -5.81 4.72 -21.74
N SER A 648 -5.92 3.39 -21.89
CA SER A 648 -5.51 2.40 -20.89
C SER A 648 -4.04 1.96 -21.01
N ILE A 649 -3.36 2.30 -22.11
CA ILE A 649 -1.99 1.83 -22.40
C ILE A 649 -0.95 2.81 -21.89
N ILE A 650 -0.73 2.82 -20.57
CA ILE A 650 0.21 3.74 -19.95
C ILE A 650 1.43 3.01 -19.39
N TYR A 651 2.60 3.32 -19.93
CA TYR A 651 3.89 2.79 -19.51
C TYR A 651 4.79 3.81 -18.81
N ALA A 652 4.53 5.13 -18.99
CA ALA A 652 5.35 6.21 -18.47
C ALA A 652 4.50 7.42 -18.00
N PRO A 653 5.08 8.42 -17.32
CA PRO A 653 4.37 9.65 -16.97
C PRO A 653 3.75 10.35 -18.19
N ILE A 654 2.57 10.91 -18.02
CA ILE A 654 1.86 11.71 -19.03
C ILE A 654 2.16 13.18 -18.77
N PHE A 655 1.96 13.63 -17.54
CA PHE A 655 2.32 14.95 -17.08
C PHE A 655 3.84 15.08 -16.98
N GLY A 656 4.40 16.18 -17.48
CA GLY A 656 5.83 16.44 -17.46
C GLY A 656 6.38 16.73 -16.06
N ALA A 657 7.36 17.60 -15.94
CA ALA A 657 7.91 18.01 -14.67
C ALA A 657 6.86 18.79 -13.85
N MET A 658 6.66 18.38 -12.61
CA MET A 658 5.76 19.02 -11.65
C MET A 658 6.55 19.54 -10.46
N TYR A 659 6.35 20.80 -10.10
CA TYR A 659 6.99 21.42 -8.95
C TYR A 659 5.97 21.72 -7.87
N TYR A 660 6.39 21.60 -6.61
CA TYR A 660 5.52 21.82 -5.47
C TYR A 660 6.21 22.52 -4.31
N ALA A 661 5.41 23.13 -3.46
CA ALA A 661 5.83 23.69 -2.20
C ALA A 661 4.81 23.37 -1.11
N GLY A 662 5.29 23.30 0.12
CA GLY A 662 4.40 23.10 1.25
C GLY A 662 5.03 23.48 2.58
N LEU A 663 4.19 23.51 3.59
CA LEU A 663 4.57 23.79 4.98
C LEU A 663 3.97 22.76 5.93
N ARG A 664 4.67 22.50 7.03
CA ARG A 664 4.18 21.69 8.14
C ARG A 664 4.33 22.46 9.44
N PHE A 665 3.23 22.53 10.17
CA PHE A 665 3.18 23.15 11.48
C PHE A 665 2.62 22.19 12.51
N LYS A 666 3.19 22.18 13.71
CA LYS A 666 2.76 21.30 14.81
C LYS A 666 2.89 21.98 16.16
N ILE A 667 1.89 21.77 17.02
CA ILE A 667 1.91 22.14 18.42
C ILE A 667 2.21 20.83 19.20
N LYS A 668 3.19 20.90 20.12
CA LYS A 668 3.58 19.76 20.97
C LYS A 668 3.00 19.90 22.37
#